data_6e82c288c03ff19fb83b187063ec01f7
#
_entry.id   6e82c288c03ff19fb83b187063ec01f7
#
_cell.length_a   1.000
_cell.length_b   1.000
_cell.length_c   1.000
_cell.angle_alpha   90.00
_cell.angle_beta   90.00
_cell.angle_gamma   90.00
#
_symmetry.space_group_name_H-M   'P 1'
#
loop_
_entity.id
_entity.type
_entity.pdbx_description
1 polymer ?
#
loop_
_entity_poly.entity_id
_entity_poly.type
_entity_poly.pdbx_seq_one_letter_code
_entity_poly.pdbx_strand_id
1 'polypeptide(L)'
;MMLKVLDMPLCRTPVFSAKDNLEERWLDLKILISQASPAFYKVIENLNFHELETVDKKINFSIWKYFNRAKYRATPFGGFAAFTILPFSTDSSRLVMDGNLLSKHFVDWQQKDSFTNDLARVVHDSMWFQTNSMVYTVRDEIRFIRIKNGCFEMASVPGFPELNAIITLCKEKTTKQEIYDYVKSNYQLHIKSIDRLLEQLINLQLILSERFPNVTGKDYFERLNIEKPASISMYTISERKLVTGGFNKHKIQEISSLIKFLQLNLPDTANSSLTNFRNAFLKKFEKTVVPLSVVMDPEIGIGYGNLGNHLKDQELTDILETIGQKERPDLQIPYTKLHHFLLNSLIKGGDIRLEEFNRPKTEILFPLPNTFSVMYRFYGDQPVIESMGGCTANALIGRFTIASPELEKLGKQIASLEEEANPDIIFFDIAYQAERQVDNVNRRKQLYDKELPILTWSCDPSPIDFDDILVGITNSEVILWSKKFGKRMVPRIPSAYNYTRSDLAVYRFLCDLQHQGIKSDLSFKIQQFFPHLEHYPRVVYKSVIVSPAMWLVPEGILQIIAASQPLEALAALSNWLKESRVNFRFKAGFADQTLCIDPAIEADRIAFLHFCRQNLPKDIYISEALISNELDVTDDKGKPYVAEYIVNYGHEDKTYSGSQYLTNYKEYNRPRNGISLPGGDWLYFEIYCHPCRSNAVLTNQIASFLKEGEQNIRKWFFIRYEDPKPHLRLRLQLKDISQGYLFINRLNSLLEEDCLSGLISDIQVKTYFREIQRYGATRINLVEFFFYTDSRLILSLLRKKRSTAQLYVFTLRTMKRFLKFCYEDITAQITFATNMANSFREELNMNPETFKKINQAFEKHRLNNRQIDPGFGRFFGSCEKQFLKIMNRCDNNADRASMVGDLLHMHINRLFMSDQRSHEAILYHYLLKDLKTHRALSIVPMVYSNEL
;
A
#
# COMPACT_ATOMS: atom_id res chain seq x y z
N MET A 1 13.24 -10.32 -19.43
CA MET A 1 12.86 -11.07 -18.24
C MET A 1 12.67 -12.55 -18.57
N MET A 2 13.47 -13.42 -18.01
CA MET A 2 13.35 -14.88 -18.13
C MET A 2 12.78 -15.42 -16.82
N LEU A 3 11.53 -15.88 -16.84
CA LEU A 3 10.91 -16.52 -15.69
C LEU A 3 11.46 -17.92 -15.50
N LYS A 4 11.90 -18.24 -14.29
CA LYS A 4 12.34 -19.56 -13.87
C LYS A 4 11.33 -20.15 -12.90
N VAL A 5 11.08 -21.43 -13.00
CA VAL A 5 10.35 -22.21 -11.99
C VAL A 5 11.35 -22.54 -10.89
N LEU A 6 11.03 -22.16 -9.64
CA LEU A 6 11.88 -22.43 -8.48
C LEU A 6 11.73 -23.90 -8.05
N ASP A 7 12.72 -24.41 -7.37
CA ASP A 7 12.73 -25.79 -6.88
C ASP A 7 11.66 -26.05 -5.80
N MET A 8 11.42 -27.31 -5.49
CA MET A 8 10.51 -27.78 -4.44
C MET A 8 9.06 -27.32 -4.59
N PRO A 9 8.34 -27.66 -5.69
CA PRO A 9 6.91 -27.46 -5.72
C PRO A 9 6.24 -28.23 -4.57
N LEU A 10 5.16 -27.64 -4.03
CA LEU A 10 4.37 -28.27 -2.98
C LEU A 10 3.08 -28.85 -3.54
N CYS A 11 2.71 -30.02 -3.07
CA CYS A 11 1.38 -30.58 -3.23
C CYS A 11 0.65 -30.52 -1.90
N ARG A 12 -0.60 -30.06 -1.91
CA ARG A 12 -1.49 -30.08 -0.76
C ARG A 12 -2.62 -31.05 -1.04
N THR A 13 -2.95 -31.88 -0.04
CA THR A 13 -4.07 -32.83 -0.14
C THR A 13 -4.96 -32.71 1.09
N PRO A 14 -6.28 -32.89 0.95
CA PRO A 14 -7.13 -33.12 2.11
C PRO A 14 -6.73 -34.39 2.84
N VAL A 15 -7.19 -34.53 4.08
CA VAL A 15 -6.83 -35.68 4.94
C VAL A 15 -7.52 -36.96 4.50
N PHE A 16 -8.76 -36.87 3.97
CA PHE A 16 -9.54 -38.03 3.49
C PHE A 16 -9.44 -38.16 1.97
N SER A 17 -9.49 -39.42 1.53
CA SER A 17 -9.57 -39.74 0.11
C SER A 17 -10.90 -39.25 -0.47
N ALA A 18 -10.89 -38.94 -1.76
CA ALA A 18 -12.11 -38.59 -2.50
C ALA A 18 -13.16 -39.72 -2.53
N LYS A 19 -12.75 -40.98 -2.28
CA LYS A 19 -13.62 -42.16 -2.23
C LYS A 19 -14.10 -42.53 -0.82
N ASP A 20 -13.54 -41.94 0.24
CA ASP A 20 -13.93 -42.23 1.62
C ASP A 20 -15.40 -41.83 1.87
N ASN A 21 -16.12 -42.64 2.64
CA ASN A 21 -17.47 -42.35 3.10
C ASN A 21 -17.47 -41.89 4.56
N LEU A 22 -18.56 -41.25 5.02
CA LEU A 22 -18.65 -40.66 6.34
C LEU A 22 -18.68 -41.75 7.44
N GLU A 23 -19.32 -42.89 7.19
CA GLU A 23 -19.42 -43.98 8.16
C GLU A 23 -18.04 -44.53 8.52
N GLU A 24 -17.23 -44.92 7.51
CA GLU A 24 -15.88 -45.41 7.71
C GLU A 24 -14.96 -44.40 8.41
N ARG A 25 -15.18 -43.12 8.21
CA ARG A 25 -14.34 -42.04 8.69
C ARG A 25 -14.93 -41.29 9.90
N TRP A 26 -16.00 -41.76 10.47
CA TRP A 26 -16.70 -41.06 11.56
C TRP A 26 -15.80 -40.76 12.77
N LEU A 27 -15.07 -41.76 13.25
CA LEU A 27 -14.16 -41.59 14.38
C LEU A 27 -13.00 -40.65 14.07
N ASP A 28 -12.39 -40.79 12.88
CA ASP A 28 -11.31 -39.91 12.42
C ASP A 28 -11.81 -38.46 12.32
N LEU A 29 -13.02 -38.24 11.78
CA LEU A 29 -13.64 -36.93 11.68
C LEU A 29 -13.88 -36.30 13.05
N LYS A 30 -14.35 -37.08 14.05
CA LYS A 30 -14.50 -36.57 15.43
C LYS A 30 -13.18 -36.10 16.02
N ILE A 31 -12.08 -36.84 15.79
CA ILE A 31 -10.72 -36.43 16.22
C ILE A 31 -10.34 -35.11 15.57
N LEU A 32 -10.54 -34.94 14.26
CA LEU A 32 -10.23 -33.71 13.56
C LEU A 32 -11.07 -32.53 14.06
N ILE A 33 -12.36 -32.75 14.32
CA ILE A 33 -13.27 -31.74 14.87
C ILE A 33 -12.85 -31.36 16.30
N SER A 34 -12.43 -32.31 17.14
CA SER A 34 -11.96 -32.01 18.48
C SER A 34 -10.76 -31.05 18.50
N GLN A 35 -9.88 -31.16 17.50
CA GLN A 35 -8.73 -30.27 17.33
C GLN A 35 -9.11 -28.91 16.77
N ALA A 36 -10.08 -28.86 15.85
CA ALA A 36 -10.43 -27.63 15.13
C ALA A 36 -11.53 -26.81 15.82
N SER A 37 -12.43 -27.47 16.53
CA SER A 37 -13.55 -26.85 17.22
C SER A 37 -13.94 -27.65 18.47
N PRO A 38 -13.22 -27.47 19.59
CA PRO A 38 -13.51 -28.18 20.85
C PRO A 38 -14.98 -27.98 21.35
N ALA A 39 -15.52 -26.78 21.09
CA ALA A 39 -16.93 -26.49 21.47
C ALA A 39 -17.94 -27.34 20.68
N PHE A 40 -17.70 -27.48 19.34
CA PHE A 40 -18.58 -28.34 18.54
C PHE A 40 -18.36 -29.83 18.81
N TYR A 41 -17.11 -30.22 19.11
CA TYR A 41 -16.81 -31.58 19.50
C TYR A 41 -17.64 -32.03 20.72
N LYS A 42 -17.76 -31.21 21.77
CA LYS A 42 -18.58 -31.49 22.95
C LYS A 42 -20.05 -31.82 22.62
N VAL A 43 -20.56 -31.26 21.52
CA VAL A 43 -21.95 -31.53 21.07
C VAL A 43 -22.05 -32.92 20.41
N ILE A 44 -20.99 -33.41 19.79
CA ILE A 44 -21.00 -34.64 19.00
C ILE A 44 -20.18 -35.78 19.60
N GLU A 45 -19.50 -35.58 20.74
CA GLU A 45 -18.57 -36.54 21.31
C GLU A 45 -19.21 -37.91 21.59
N ASN A 46 -20.47 -37.91 22.08
CA ASN A 46 -21.23 -39.13 22.43
C ASN A 46 -22.11 -39.68 21.30
N LEU A 47 -22.16 -38.98 20.13
CA LEU A 47 -22.99 -39.43 19.01
C LEU A 47 -22.32 -40.58 18.25
N ASN A 48 -23.12 -41.63 17.96
CA ASN A 48 -22.75 -42.70 17.04
C ASN A 48 -23.20 -42.37 15.62
N PHE A 49 -22.57 -42.98 14.63
CA PHE A 49 -22.90 -42.72 13.22
C PHE A 49 -24.40 -42.95 12.91
N HIS A 50 -24.98 -44.02 13.40
CA HIS A 50 -26.39 -44.38 13.17
C HIS A 50 -27.39 -43.38 13.80
N GLU A 51 -26.96 -42.56 14.72
CA GLU A 51 -27.80 -41.54 15.35
C GLU A 51 -27.86 -40.22 14.54
N LEU A 52 -27.03 -40.07 13.51
CA LEU A 52 -26.92 -38.83 12.72
C LEU A 52 -28.24 -38.48 12.01
N GLU A 53 -29.07 -39.47 11.67
CA GLU A 53 -30.37 -39.24 11.05
C GLU A 53 -31.39 -38.60 12.01
N THR A 54 -31.21 -38.78 13.29
CA THR A 54 -32.13 -38.28 14.33
C THR A 54 -31.70 -36.94 14.95
N VAL A 55 -30.47 -36.49 14.65
CA VAL A 55 -29.89 -35.27 15.20
C VAL A 55 -30.47 -34.01 14.51
N ASP A 56 -30.44 -32.89 15.22
CA ASP A 56 -30.80 -31.58 14.65
C ASP A 56 -30.12 -31.33 13.32
N LYS A 57 -30.92 -30.85 12.35
CA LYS A 57 -30.45 -30.61 10.97
C LYS A 57 -29.24 -29.67 10.89
N LYS A 58 -29.09 -28.71 11.83
CA LYS A 58 -27.94 -27.78 11.87
C LYS A 58 -26.67 -28.52 12.30
N ILE A 59 -26.80 -29.45 13.22
CA ILE A 59 -25.67 -30.29 13.70
C ILE A 59 -25.23 -31.19 12.55
N ASN A 60 -26.17 -31.91 11.93
CA ASN A 60 -25.91 -32.80 10.80
C ASN A 60 -25.25 -32.04 9.63
N PHE A 61 -25.76 -30.86 9.27
CA PHE A 61 -25.13 -30.01 8.23
C PHE A 61 -23.73 -29.56 8.63
N SER A 62 -23.47 -29.29 9.90
CA SER A 62 -22.13 -28.93 10.35
C SER A 62 -21.15 -30.08 10.24
N ILE A 63 -21.58 -31.30 10.59
CA ILE A 63 -20.79 -32.53 10.40
C ILE A 63 -20.49 -32.75 8.92
N TRP A 64 -21.51 -32.63 8.06
CA TRP A 64 -21.34 -32.75 6.62
C TRP A 64 -20.35 -31.72 6.07
N LYS A 65 -20.38 -30.47 6.53
CA LYS A 65 -19.39 -29.45 6.13
C LYS A 65 -17.94 -29.83 6.48
N TYR A 66 -17.72 -30.36 7.68
CA TYR A 66 -16.40 -30.82 8.10
C TYR A 66 -15.94 -32.03 7.28
N PHE A 67 -16.85 -32.97 7.02
CA PHE A 67 -16.53 -34.11 6.15
C PHE A 67 -16.23 -33.70 4.70
N ASN A 68 -17.05 -32.84 4.11
CA ASN A 68 -16.83 -32.28 2.78
C ASN A 68 -15.46 -31.58 2.69
N ARG A 69 -15.13 -30.78 3.72
CA ARG A 69 -13.81 -30.14 3.83
C ARG A 69 -12.69 -31.17 3.84
N ALA A 70 -12.82 -32.22 4.65
CA ALA A 70 -11.80 -33.26 4.80
C ALA A 70 -11.55 -34.05 3.53
N LYS A 71 -12.50 -34.06 2.57
CA LYS A 71 -12.40 -34.75 1.26
C LYS A 71 -11.94 -33.88 0.11
N TYR A 72 -12.34 -32.62 0.08
CA TYR A 72 -12.25 -31.81 -1.15
C TYR A 72 -11.42 -30.53 -0.99
N ARG A 73 -11.08 -30.12 0.26
CA ARG A 73 -10.31 -28.89 0.47
C ARG A 73 -8.88 -29.20 0.92
N ALA A 74 -7.95 -28.89 0.04
CA ALA A 74 -6.52 -29.00 0.32
C ALA A 74 -5.94 -27.80 1.09
N THR A 75 -6.71 -26.74 1.31
CA THR A 75 -6.29 -25.56 2.09
C THR A 75 -6.07 -25.96 3.56
N PRO A 76 -4.89 -25.75 4.15
CA PRO A 76 -4.57 -26.16 5.51
C PRO A 76 -5.47 -25.52 6.57
N PHE A 77 -6.00 -26.34 7.47
CA PHE A 77 -6.80 -25.96 8.61
C PHE A 77 -6.73 -27.06 9.67
N GLY A 78 -5.93 -26.89 10.69
CA GLY A 78 -5.63 -27.96 11.62
C GLY A 78 -5.14 -29.23 10.89
N GLY A 79 -5.58 -30.41 11.33
CA GLY A 79 -5.28 -31.69 10.72
C GLY A 79 -6.08 -32.03 9.46
N PHE A 80 -6.92 -31.12 8.91
CA PHE A 80 -7.80 -31.39 7.78
C PHE A 80 -7.11 -31.46 6.41
N ALA A 81 -5.86 -31.03 6.31
CA ALA A 81 -5.07 -31.11 5.09
C ALA A 81 -3.58 -31.25 5.41
N ALA A 82 -2.85 -31.84 4.48
CA ALA A 82 -1.41 -32.02 4.58
C ALA A 82 -0.69 -31.46 3.35
N PHE A 83 0.58 -31.11 3.50
CA PHE A 83 1.45 -30.75 2.39
C PHE A 83 2.49 -31.87 2.12
N THR A 84 3.00 -31.90 0.90
CA THR A 84 4.07 -32.79 0.44
C THR A 84 5.05 -31.98 -0.40
N ILE A 85 6.34 -32.10 -0.15
CA ILE A 85 7.38 -31.48 -0.98
C ILE A 85 7.68 -32.43 -2.15
N LEU A 86 7.66 -31.90 -3.36
CA LEU A 86 7.87 -32.71 -4.56
C LEU A 86 9.21 -32.37 -5.22
N PRO A 87 9.97 -33.41 -5.69
CA PRO A 87 11.03 -33.20 -6.66
C PRO A 87 10.44 -32.96 -8.04
N PHE A 88 11.19 -32.32 -8.93
CA PHE A 88 10.85 -32.33 -10.34
C PHE A 88 11.13 -33.67 -10.97
N SER A 89 10.29 -34.13 -11.89
CA SER A 89 10.42 -35.36 -12.64
C SER A 89 10.16 -35.12 -14.12
N THR A 90 10.76 -35.89 -14.97
CA THR A 90 10.45 -35.99 -16.40
C THR A 90 9.38 -37.05 -16.69
N ASP A 91 9.13 -37.90 -15.70
CA ASP A 91 8.19 -39.01 -15.81
C ASP A 91 6.76 -38.58 -15.50
N SER A 92 5.80 -39.07 -16.27
CA SER A 92 4.36 -38.82 -16.04
C SER A 92 3.75 -39.80 -15.02
N SER A 93 4.58 -40.43 -14.17
CA SER A 93 4.12 -41.39 -13.17
C SER A 93 3.19 -40.74 -12.14
N ARG A 94 2.19 -41.47 -11.68
CA ARG A 94 1.29 -41.08 -10.59
C ARG A 94 2.10 -40.75 -9.34
N LEU A 95 1.68 -39.73 -8.64
CA LEU A 95 2.24 -39.38 -7.33
C LEU A 95 1.67 -40.34 -6.28
N VAL A 96 2.58 -41.09 -5.62
CA VAL A 96 2.21 -41.95 -4.50
C VAL A 96 2.76 -41.37 -3.21
N MET A 97 1.87 -41.07 -2.27
CA MET A 97 2.19 -40.49 -0.97
C MET A 97 1.99 -41.51 0.14
N ASP A 98 2.68 -41.33 1.27
CA ASP A 98 2.42 -42.11 2.47
C ASP A 98 0.98 -41.87 2.96
N GLY A 99 0.22 -42.92 3.22
CA GLY A 99 -1.10 -42.84 3.81
C GLY A 99 -1.08 -42.26 5.24
N ASN A 100 0.08 -42.33 5.92
CA ASN A 100 0.25 -41.77 7.26
C ASN A 100 0.64 -40.29 7.21
N LEU A 101 0.20 -39.55 8.23
CA LEU A 101 0.50 -38.14 8.40
C LEU A 101 1.58 -37.92 9.46
N LEU A 102 2.58 -37.13 9.12
CA LEU A 102 3.53 -36.59 10.10
C LEU A 102 3.00 -35.26 10.60
N SER A 103 2.38 -35.26 11.76
CA SER A 103 1.78 -34.05 12.32
C SER A 103 2.69 -33.42 13.37
N LYS A 104 2.96 -32.11 13.23
CA LYS A 104 3.63 -31.32 14.25
C LYS A 104 2.60 -30.43 14.94
N HIS A 105 2.65 -30.42 16.27
CA HIS A 105 1.69 -29.72 17.11
C HIS A 105 2.35 -28.54 17.81
N PHE A 106 1.74 -27.38 17.69
CA PHE A 106 2.14 -26.14 18.32
C PHE A 106 0.99 -25.65 19.21
N VAL A 107 1.28 -24.99 20.32
CA VAL A 107 0.23 -24.39 21.14
C VAL A 107 -0.56 -23.38 20.31
N ASP A 108 -1.89 -23.47 20.35
CA ASP A 108 -2.76 -22.54 19.67
C ASP A 108 -2.50 -21.11 20.15
N TRP A 109 -2.45 -20.14 19.24
CA TRP A 109 -2.07 -18.76 19.58
C TRP A 109 -3.00 -18.13 20.60
N GLN A 110 -4.29 -18.33 20.50
CA GLN A 110 -5.27 -17.76 21.40
C GLN A 110 -5.05 -18.21 22.87
N GLN A 111 -4.71 -19.48 23.07
CA GLN A 111 -4.43 -20.00 24.41
C GLN A 111 -3.04 -19.60 24.89
N LYS A 112 -2.07 -19.53 23.97
CA LYS A 112 -0.74 -19.03 24.25
C LYS A 112 -0.79 -17.60 24.80
N ASP A 113 -1.59 -16.71 24.19
CA ASP A 113 -1.71 -15.31 24.59
C ASP A 113 -2.22 -15.20 26.05
N SER A 114 -3.23 -15.97 26.43
CA SER A 114 -3.71 -15.99 27.81
C SER A 114 -2.66 -16.49 28.81
N PHE A 115 -1.90 -17.51 28.43
CA PHE A 115 -0.83 -18.07 29.25
C PHE A 115 0.39 -17.14 29.36
N THR A 116 0.74 -16.43 28.28
CA THR A 116 1.92 -15.57 28.22
C THR A 116 1.72 -14.23 28.90
N ASN A 117 0.49 -13.73 29.00
CA ASN A 117 0.21 -12.47 29.67
C ASN A 117 0.68 -12.44 31.15
N ASP A 118 0.54 -13.56 31.86
CA ASP A 118 1.00 -13.66 33.24
C ASP A 118 2.53 -13.82 33.32
N LEU A 119 3.14 -14.58 32.39
CA LEU A 119 4.58 -14.77 32.33
C LEU A 119 5.33 -13.53 31.87
N ALA A 120 4.76 -12.73 30.97
CA ALA A 120 5.39 -11.52 30.44
C ALA A 120 5.64 -10.45 31.51
N ARG A 121 4.90 -10.51 32.64
CA ARG A 121 4.99 -9.55 33.76
C ARG A 121 6.02 -9.94 34.82
N VAL A 122 6.45 -11.20 34.85
CA VAL A 122 7.45 -11.65 35.85
C VAL A 122 8.83 -11.24 35.41
N VAL A 123 9.49 -10.41 36.20
CA VAL A 123 10.84 -9.88 35.91
C VAL A 123 11.90 -10.66 36.69
N HIS A 124 12.81 -11.32 35.99
CA HIS A 124 13.98 -12.01 36.54
C HIS A 124 15.28 -11.28 36.23
N ASP A 125 16.33 -11.50 37.02
CA ASP A 125 17.60 -10.77 36.87
C ASP A 125 18.32 -11.06 35.55
N SER A 126 18.19 -12.27 35.01
CA SER A 126 18.78 -12.65 33.70
C SER A 126 17.88 -12.38 32.48
N MET A 127 16.76 -11.70 32.65
CA MET A 127 15.80 -11.45 31.59
C MET A 127 16.27 -10.36 30.64
N TRP A 128 16.02 -10.59 29.34
CA TRP A 128 16.24 -9.61 28.29
C TRP A 128 15.02 -8.73 28.05
N PHE A 129 15.27 -7.48 27.70
CA PHE A 129 14.27 -6.48 27.38
C PHE A 129 14.53 -5.86 26.01
N GLN A 130 13.47 -5.42 25.39
CA GLN A 130 13.49 -4.69 24.12
C GLN A 130 12.42 -3.60 24.16
N THR A 131 12.74 -2.41 23.68
CA THR A 131 11.75 -1.35 23.51
C THR A 131 10.70 -1.77 22.49
N ASN A 132 9.43 -1.47 22.76
CA ASN A 132 8.38 -1.58 21.77
C ASN A 132 8.77 -0.73 20.55
N SER A 133 8.92 -1.36 19.38
CA SER A 133 9.37 -0.70 18.14
C SER A 133 8.47 0.47 17.71
N MET A 134 7.24 0.52 18.21
CA MET A 134 6.24 1.56 17.90
C MET A 134 6.32 2.79 18.83
N VAL A 135 7.39 2.91 19.64
CA VAL A 135 7.62 4.05 20.53
C VAL A 135 8.28 5.19 19.76
N TYR A 136 7.77 6.41 19.92
CA TYR A 136 8.36 7.63 19.38
C TYR A 136 8.06 8.84 20.29
N THR A 137 8.80 9.93 20.12
CA THR A 137 8.67 11.11 20.95
C THR A 137 8.10 12.30 20.18
N VAL A 138 7.11 12.98 20.77
CA VAL A 138 6.53 14.23 20.28
C VAL A 138 6.62 15.28 21.38
N ARG A 139 7.50 16.25 21.24
CA ARG A 139 7.86 17.22 22.29
C ARG A 139 8.35 16.51 23.56
N ASP A 140 7.58 16.64 24.65
CA ASP A 140 7.88 16.06 25.96
C ASP A 140 7.05 14.80 26.24
N GLU A 141 6.32 14.29 25.23
CA GLU A 141 5.50 13.09 25.33
C GLU A 141 6.14 11.92 24.58
N ILE A 142 6.18 10.77 25.23
CA ILE A 142 6.49 9.49 24.60
C ILE A 142 5.17 8.87 24.19
N ARG A 143 5.03 8.63 22.89
CA ARG A 143 3.83 8.02 22.26
C ARG A 143 4.16 6.61 21.80
N PHE A 144 3.17 5.74 21.90
CA PHE A 144 3.33 4.34 21.52
C PHE A 144 1.98 3.69 21.22
N ILE A 145 2.01 2.59 20.48
CA ILE A 145 0.85 1.74 20.27
C ILE A 145 0.94 0.56 21.24
N ARG A 146 -0.18 0.24 21.89
CA ARG A 146 -0.33 -0.92 22.78
C ARG A 146 -1.61 -1.69 22.48
N ILE A 147 -1.70 -2.92 22.99
CA ILE A 147 -2.94 -3.71 22.98
C ILE A 147 -3.60 -3.60 24.35
N LYS A 148 -4.85 -3.16 24.37
CA LYS A 148 -5.70 -3.12 25.58
C LYS A 148 -7.06 -3.69 25.23
N ASN A 149 -7.53 -4.66 26.01
CA ASN A 149 -8.81 -5.36 25.78
C ASN A 149 -8.96 -5.95 24.35
N GLY A 150 -7.86 -6.37 23.74
CA GLY A 150 -7.83 -6.94 22.39
C GLY A 150 -7.90 -5.92 21.25
N CYS A 151 -7.88 -4.62 21.53
CA CYS A 151 -7.86 -3.55 20.55
C CYS A 151 -6.52 -2.79 20.59
N PHE A 152 -6.08 -2.29 19.44
CA PHE A 152 -4.94 -1.39 19.39
C PHE A 152 -5.37 0.01 19.84
N GLU A 153 -4.61 0.60 20.74
CA GLU A 153 -4.78 1.99 21.10
C GLU A 153 -3.47 2.75 21.09
N MET A 154 -3.51 4.01 20.72
CA MET A 154 -2.40 4.92 20.92
C MET A 154 -2.43 5.43 22.34
N ALA A 155 -1.31 5.32 23.04
CA ALA A 155 -1.12 5.84 24.38
C ALA A 155 0.02 6.83 24.42
N SER A 156 0.02 7.73 25.39
CA SER A 156 1.13 8.65 25.65
C SER A 156 1.44 8.72 27.14
N VAL A 157 2.71 8.98 27.46
CA VAL A 157 3.18 9.24 28.80
C VAL A 157 4.13 10.46 28.77
N PRO A 158 4.18 11.30 29.82
CA PRO A 158 5.17 12.35 29.92
C PRO A 158 6.59 11.76 29.89
N GLY A 159 7.46 12.33 29.06
CA GLY A 159 8.87 11.96 29.04
C GLY A 159 9.63 12.56 30.22
N PHE A 160 10.48 11.75 30.85
CA PHE A 160 11.44 12.20 31.84
C PHE A 160 12.81 11.52 31.60
N PRO A 161 13.91 12.06 32.12
CA PRO A 161 15.26 11.64 31.71
C PRO A 161 15.51 10.14 31.87
N GLU A 162 15.13 9.55 32.99
CA GLU A 162 15.34 8.12 33.27
C GLU A 162 14.53 7.22 32.33
N LEU A 163 13.29 7.60 32.04
CA LEU A 163 12.44 6.87 31.10
C LEU A 163 13.02 6.89 29.69
N ASN A 164 13.44 8.08 29.22
CA ASN A 164 14.06 8.24 27.91
C ASN A 164 15.35 7.43 27.80
N ALA A 165 16.12 7.39 28.88
CA ALA A 165 17.38 6.63 28.94
C ALA A 165 17.12 5.12 28.85
N ILE A 166 16.16 4.58 29.60
CA ILE A 166 15.78 3.16 29.55
C ILE A 166 15.25 2.78 28.16
N ILE A 167 14.36 3.59 27.60
CA ILE A 167 13.81 3.35 26.25
C ILE A 167 14.95 3.33 25.22
N THR A 168 15.88 4.27 25.30
CA THR A 168 17.01 4.34 24.37
C THR A 168 17.95 3.15 24.52
N LEU A 169 18.24 2.75 25.75
CA LEU A 169 19.09 1.61 26.04
C LEU A 169 18.49 0.30 25.51
N CYS A 170 17.18 0.10 25.74
CA CYS A 170 16.45 -1.09 25.34
C CYS A 170 16.07 -1.11 23.83
N LYS A 171 16.47 -0.11 23.03
CA LYS A 171 16.37 -0.22 21.55
C LYS A 171 17.22 -1.38 21.03
N GLU A 172 18.35 -1.66 21.67
CA GLU A 172 19.07 -2.91 21.53
C GLU A 172 18.67 -3.84 22.69
N LYS A 173 18.66 -5.14 22.45
CA LYS A 173 18.32 -6.12 23.51
C LYS A 173 19.28 -5.95 24.68
N THR A 174 18.72 -5.67 25.84
CA THR A 174 19.47 -5.31 27.03
C THR A 174 19.00 -6.15 28.22
N THR A 175 19.92 -6.60 29.06
CA THR A 175 19.60 -7.37 30.27
C THR A 175 19.14 -6.43 31.40
N LYS A 176 18.40 -7.00 32.36
CA LYS A 176 18.00 -6.28 33.58
C LYS A 176 19.22 -5.69 34.32
N GLN A 177 20.31 -6.43 34.39
CA GLN A 177 21.53 -5.99 35.05
C GLN A 177 22.14 -4.76 34.37
N GLU A 178 22.22 -4.76 33.05
CA GLU A 178 22.71 -3.62 32.27
C GLU A 178 21.85 -2.35 32.47
N ILE A 179 20.53 -2.52 32.53
CA ILE A 179 19.61 -1.43 32.86
C ILE A 179 19.89 -0.87 34.24
N TYR A 180 20.08 -1.73 35.24
CA TYR A 180 20.42 -1.29 36.59
C TYR A 180 21.72 -0.52 36.66
N ASP A 181 22.79 -1.07 36.09
CA ASP A 181 24.12 -0.46 36.11
C ASP A 181 24.09 0.91 35.43
N TYR A 182 23.39 1.01 34.31
CA TYR A 182 23.24 2.26 33.58
C TYR A 182 22.44 3.32 34.35
N VAL A 183 21.25 2.95 34.87
CA VAL A 183 20.38 3.89 35.58
C VAL A 183 20.97 4.30 36.92
N LYS A 184 21.57 3.37 37.66
CA LYS A 184 22.24 3.65 38.93
C LYS A 184 23.40 4.59 38.74
N SER A 185 24.23 4.38 37.72
CA SER A 185 25.40 5.22 37.45
C SER A 185 25.06 6.63 37.02
N ASN A 186 24.01 6.81 36.25
CA ASN A 186 23.66 8.10 35.66
C ASN A 186 22.60 8.90 36.43
N TYR A 187 21.68 8.22 37.17
CA TYR A 187 20.52 8.86 37.81
C TYR A 187 20.41 8.60 39.31
N GLN A 188 21.32 7.83 39.91
CA GLN A 188 21.39 7.55 41.36
C GLN A 188 20.10 6.99 41.98
N LEU A 189 19.28 6.24 41.18
CA LEU A 189 18.06 5.63 41.67
C LEU A 189 18.33 4.36 42.47
N HIS A 190 17.48 4.10 43.48
CA HIS A 190 17.52 2.85 44.24
C HIS A 190 16.98 1.67 43.40
N ILE A 191 17.54 0.47 43.61
CA ILE A 191 17.17 -0.77 42.90
C ILE A 191 15.66 -1.02 42.92
N LYS A 192 15.00 -0.89 44.08
CA LYS A 192 13.54 -1.05 44.21
C LYS A 192 12.74 -0.06 43.36
N SER A 193 13.25 1.13 43.12
CA SER A 193 12.59 2.14 42.28
C SER A 193 12.73 1.76 40.80
N ILE A 194 13.86 1.18 40.41
CA ILE A 194 14.11 0.69 39.05
C ILE A 194 13.22 -0.52 38.76
N ASP A 195 13.09 -1.49 39.69
CA ASP A 195 12.18 -2.62 39.57
C ASP A 195 10.75 -2.18 39.31
N ARG A 196 10.24 -1.26 40.14
CA ARG A 196 8.89 -0.73 40.02
C ARG A 196 8.68 0.00 38.70
N LEU A 197 9.68 0.74 38.25
CA LEU A 197 9.62 1.41 36.96
C LEU A 197 9.59 0.40 35.82
N LEU A 198 10.45 -0.62 35.81
CA LEU A 198 10.44 -1.67 34.80
C LEU A 198 9.10 -2.41 34.74
N GLU A 199 8.51 -2.78 35.89
CA GLU A 199 7.19 -3.40 35.94
C GLU A 199 6.12 -2.50 35.32
N GLN A 200 6.15 -1.19 35.60
CA GLN A 200 5.23 -0.23 35.00
C GLN A 200 5.41 -0.14 33.48
N LEU A 201 6.65 -0.10 33.00
CA LEU A 201 6.97 -0.01 31.56
C LEU A 201 6.51 -1.26 30.80
N ILE A 202 6.67 -2.44 31.40
CA ILE A 202 6.16 -3.72 30.85
C ILE A 202 4.64 -3.72 30.81
N ASN A 203 3.99 -3.31 31.90
CA ASN A 203 2.53 -3.24 31.96
C ASN A 203 1.93 -2.25 30.93
N LEU A 204 2.64 -1.17 30.63
CA LEU A 204 2.29 -0.20 29.61
C LEU A 204 2.64 -0.69 28.21
N GLN A 205 3.41 -1.76 28.05
CA GLN A 205 3.95 -2.26 26.79
C GLN A 205 4.93 -1.26 26.11
N LEU A 206 5.54 -0.38 26.87
CA LEU A 206 6.65 0.47 26.40
C LEU A 206 7.93 -0.35 26.19
N ILE A 207 8.15 -1.32 27.06
CA ILE A 207 9.23 -2.31 26.99
C ILE A 207 8.61 -3.70 26.97
N LEU A 208 9.12 -4.54 26.09
CA LEU A 208 8.76 -5.95 25.98
C LEU A 208 9.86 -6.79 26.64
N SER A 209 9.49 -7.78 27.46
CA SER A 209 10.44 -8.76 27.97
C SER A 209 10.60 -9.92 26.99
N GLU A 210 11.68 -10.69 27.08
CA GLU A 210 11.88 -11.89 26.26
C GLU A 210 10.75 -12.92 26.39
N ARG A 211 9.93 -12.84 27.44
CA ARG A 211 8.75 -13.68 27.62
C ARG A 211 7.54 -13.22 26.79
N PHE A 212 7.66 -12.07 26.15
CA PHE A 212 6.60 -11.61 25.23
C PHE A 212 6.51 -12.54 24.00
N PRO A 213 5.32 -12.79 23.43
CA PRO A 213 5.15 -13.70 22.32
C PRO A 213 5.93 -13.24 21.08
N ASN A 214 6.47 -14.20 20.33
CA ASN A 214 7.10 -13.99 19.03
C ASN A 214 6.27 -14.64 17.90
N VAL A 215 6.18 -13.96 16.77
CA VAL A 215 5.49 -14.45 15.55
C VAL A 215 6.49 -15.18 14.65
N THR A 216 7.71 -14.70 14.60
CA THR A 216 8.81 -15.22 13.77
C THR A 216 9.83 -15.98 14.62
N GLY A 217 10.62 -16.83 13.97
CA GLY A 217 11.72 -17.57 14.60
C GLY A 217 11.33 -18.92 15.21
N LYS A 218 11.94 -19.28 16.34
CA LYS A 218 11.62 -20.52 17.05
C LYS A 218 10.25 -20.49 17.72
N ASP A 219 9.63 -21.63 17.90
CA ASP A 219 8.39 -21.70 18.68
C ASP A 219 8.60 -21.11 20.08
N TYR A 220 7.62 -20.42 20.59
CA TYR A 220 7.66 -19.70 21.86
C TYR A 220 8.13 -20.58 23.04
N PHE A 221 7.55 -21.77 23.20
CA PHE A 221 7.89 -22.68 24.29
C PHE A 221 9.31 -23.28 24.12
N GLU A 222 9.69 -23.58 22.88
CA GLU A 222 11.04 -24.02 22.55
C GLU A 222 12.07 -22.92 22.81
N ARG A 223 11.74 -21.68 22.43
CA ARG A 223 12.62 -20.52 22.62
C ARG A 223 12.92 -20.25 24.09
N LEU A 224 11.92 -20.37 24.94
CA LEU A 224 12.03 -20.13 26.39
C LEU A 224 12.40 -21.37 27.19
N ASN A 225 12.51 -22.53 26.55
CA ASN A 225 12.73 -23.84 27.21
C ASN A 225 11.70 -24.13 28.33
N ILE A 226 10.42 -23.86 28.03
CA ILE A 226 9.29 -24.07 28.97
C ILE A 226 8.46 -25.25 28.48
N GLU A 227 8.00 -26.08 29.40
CA GLU A 227 7.11 -27.20 29.08
C GLU A 227 5.75 -26.72 28.58
N LYS A 228 5.23 -27.42 27.56
CA LYS A 228 3.90 -27.12 27.01
C LYS A 228 2.83 -27.64 27.97
N PRO A 229 1.85 -26.83 28.38
CA PRO A 229 0.77 -27.29 29.24
C PRO A 229 -0.05 -28.39 28.56
N ALA A 230 -0.37 -29.48 29.34
CA ALA A 230 -1.03 -30.66 28.80
C ALA A 230 -2.49 -30.46 28.33
N SER A 231 -3.18 -29.42 28.79
CA SER A 231 -4.62 -29.19 28.58
C SER A 231 -4.96 -28.14 27.52
N ILE A 232 -3.98 -27.73 26.66
CA ILE A 232 -4.12 -26.59 25.75
C ILE A 232 -4.44 -27.05 24.33
N SER A 233 -5.31 -26.30 23.62
CA SER A 233 -5.58 -26.49 22.20
C SER A 233 -4.31 -26.37 21.36
N MET A 234 -4.19 -27.24 20.37
CA MET A 234 -3.02 -27.30 19.52
C MET A 234 -3.36 -26.85 18.10
N TYR A 235 -2.45 -26.07 17.54
CA TYR A 235 -2.39 -25.79 16.10
C TYR A 235 -1.54 -26.88 15.42
N THR A 236 -2.12 -27.54 14.42
CA THR A 236 -1.49 -28.68 13.77
C THR A 236 -1.06 -28.35 12.35
N ILE A 237 0.15 -28.73 11.99
CA ILE A 237 0.65 -28.74 10.60
C ILE A 237 1.01 -30.18 10.27
N SER A 238 0.38 -30.72 9.21
CA SER A 238 0.57 -32.10 8.78
C SER A 238 1.32 -32.17 7.45
N GLU A 239 2.25 -33.09 7.37
CA GLU A 239 3.05 -33.44 6.19
C GLU A 239 2.75 -34.87 5.77
N ARG A 240 2.61 -35.13 4.47
CA ARG A 240 2.68 -36.46 3.89
C ARG A 240 3.99 -36.63 3.16
N LYS A 241 4.68 -37.74 3.40
CA LYS A 241 5.90 -38.03 2.66
C LYS A 241 5.58 -38.52 1.26
N LEU A 242 6.40 -38.16 0.30
CA LEU A 242 6.35 -38.72 -1.02
C LEU A 242 7.00 -40.12 -0.98
N VAL A 243 6.32 -41.13 -1.52
CA VAL A 243 6.83 -42.51 -1.68
C VAL A 243 7.46 -42.66 -3.05
N THR A 244 6.72 -42.31 -4.12
CA THR A 244 7.23 -42.34 -5.51
C THR A 244 6.62 -41.23 -6.36
N GLY A 245 7.32 -40.88 -7.44
CA GLY A 245 6.87 -39.85 -8.39
C GLY A 245 7.52 -38.52 -8.17
N GLY A 246 7.06 -37.52 -8.93
CA GLY A 246 7.54 -36.15 -8.86
C GLY A 246 6.66 -35.22 -9.70
N PHE A 247 6.96 -33.94 -9.64
CA PHE A 247 6.19 -32.92 -10.37
C PHE A 247 6.71 -32.80 -11.82
N ASN A 248 5.85 -33.02 -12.78
CA ASN A 248 6.20 -32.93 -14.20
C ASN A 248 6.11 -31.48 -14.71
N LYS A 249 7.27 -30.85 -15.02
CA LYS A 249 7.34 -29.49 -15.56
C LYS A 249 6.61 -29.30 -16.90
N HIS A 250 6.48 -30.36 -17.72
CA HIS A 250 5.81 -30.26 -19.01
C HIS A 250 4.32 -29.95 -18.89
N LYS A 251 3.66 -30.39 -17.81
CA LYS A 251 2.25 -30.08 -17.54
C LYS A 251 1.98 -28.56 -17.32
N ILE A 252 3.01 -27.75 -17.06
CA ILE A 252 2.88 -26.32 -16.75
C ILE A 252 3.63 -25.40 -17.71
N GLN A 253 4.12 -25.92 -18.84
CA GLN A 253 4.92 -25.16 -19.82
C GLN A 253 4.21 -23.89 -20.32
N GLU A 254 2.86 -23.91 -20.41
CA GLU A 254 2.04 -22.79 -20.91
C GLU A 254 1.82 -21.71 -19.85
N ILE A 255 2.04 -21.99 -18.56
CA ILE A 255 1.81 -21.02 -17.48
C ILE A 255 2.73 -19.80 -17.61
N SER A 256 3.98 -19.98 -18.03
CA SER A 256 4.90 -18.86 -18.23
C SER A 256 4.42 -17.90 -19.35
N SER A 257 3.78 -18.43 -20.39
CA SER A 257 3.20 -17.60 -21.45
C SER A 257 1.89 -16.92 -20.99
N LEU A 258 1.09 -17.60 -20.18
CA LEU A 258 -0.08 -17.02 -19.52
C LEU A 258 0.30 -15.87 -18.58
N ILE A 259 1.33 -16.03 -17.75
CA ILE A 259 1.83 -14.97 -16.85
C ILE A 259 2.17 -13.71 -17.66
N LYS A 260 2.91 -13.85 -18.77
CA LYS A 260 3.24 -12.73 -19.67
C LYS A 260 2.00 -12.09 -20.28
N PHE A 261 1.04 -12.91 -20.70
CA PHE A 261 -0.23 -12.42 -21.23
C PHE A 261 -0.99 -11.59 -20.19
N LEU A 262 -1.14 -12.09 -18.96
CA LEU A 262 -1.84 -11.41 -17.88
C LEU A 262 -1.11 -10.14 -17.43
N GLN A 263 0.22 -10.17 -17.32
CA GLN A 263 1.01 -8.97 -17.01
C GLN A 263 0.75 -7.82 -17.99
N LEU A 264 0.65 -8.13 -19.27
CA LEU A 264 0.45 -7.14 -20.34
C LEU A 264 -0.98 -6.63 -20.45
N ASN A 265 -1.98 -7.46 -20.13
CA ASN A 265 -3.36 -7.21 -20.52
C ASN A 265 -4.33 -6.96 -19.36
N LEU A 266 -4.03 -7.45 -18.15
CA LEU A 266 -4.86 -7.12 -17.00
C LEU A 266 -4.75 -5.62 -16.67
N PRO A 267 -5.89 -4.96 -16.39
CA PRO A 267 -5.87 -3.57 -15.93
C PRO A 267 -5.07 -3.44 -14.63
N ASP A 268 -4.39 -2.31 -14.47
CA ASP A 268 -3.72 -1.98 -13.24
C ASP A 268 -4.73 -1.40 -12.25
N THR A 269 -4.93 -2.08 -11.15
CA THR A 269 -5.78 -1.59 -10.06
C THR A 269 -4.95 -0.67 -9.17
N ALA A 270 -5.17 0.64 -9.32
CA ALA A 270 -4.56 1.59 -8.41
C ALA A 270 -5.13 1.41 -6.98
N ASN A 271 -4.26 1.25 -6.00
CA ASN A 271 -4.67 1.27 -4.60
C ASN A 271 -5.12 2.69 -4.23
N SER A 272 -6.43 2.88 -4.06
CA SER A 272 -7.03 4.18 -3.73
C SER A 272 -6.51 4.74 -2.40
N SER A 273 -6.26 3.89 -1.40
CA SER A 273 -5.75 4.30 -0.09
C SER A 273 -4.32 4.85 -0.20
N LEU A 274 -3.43 4.20 -0.97
CA LEU A 274 -2.09 4.71 -1.25
C LEU A 274 -2.11 5.99 -2.08
N THR A 275 -3.02 6.09 -3.03
CA THR A 275 -3.19 7.31 -3.84
C THR A 275 -3.64 8.49 -2.97
N ASN A 276 -4.62 8.27 -2.11
CA ASN A 276 -5.10 9.28 -1.16
C ASN A 276 -4.00 9.68 -0.16
N PHE A 277 -3.27 8.70 0.36
CA PHE A 277 -2.13 8.94 1.24
C PHE A 277 -1.05 9.79 0.55
N ARG A 278 -0.65 9.43 -0.67
CA ARG A 278 0.33 10.21 -1.45
C ARG A 278 -0.11 11.66 -1.62
N ASN A 279 -1.36 11.89 -1.98
CA ASN A 279 -1.90 13.23 -2.17
C ASN A 279 -1.93 14.02 -0.86
N ALA A 280 -2.36 13.39 0.24
CA ALA A 280 -2.35 14.00 1.57
C ALA A 280 -0.91 14.29 2.05
N PHE A 281 0.04 13.39 1.77
CA PHE A 281 1.45 13.58 2.10
C PHE A 281 2.03 14.79 1.34
N LEU A 282 1.85 14.87 0.02
CA LEU A 282 2.32 15.99 -0.78
C LEU A 282 1.69 17.31 -0.36
N LYS A 283 0.42 17.29 0.04
CA LYS A 283 -0.28 18.47 0.55
C LYS A 283 0.29 18.97 1.86
N LYS A 284 0.63 18.08 2.79
CA LYS A 284 1.07 18.43 4.15
C LYS A 284 2.58 18.60 4.29
N PHE A 285 3.34 17.71 3.67
CA PHE A 285 4.79 17.60 3.82
C PHE A 285 5.56 17.95 2.54
N GLU A 286 4.88 18.18 1.44
CA GLU A 286 5.47 18.50 0.13
C GLU A 286 6.47 17.42 -0.33
N LYS A 287 7.69 17.83 -0.72
CA LYS A 287 8.78 16.93 -1.12
C LYS A 287 9.76 16.63 0.03
N THR A 288 9.38 16.89 1.27
CA THR A 288 10.24 16.58 2.42
C THR A 288 10.18 15.10 2.77
N VAL A 289 11.22 14.61 3.43
CA VAL A 289 11.27 13.26 3.96
C VAL A 289 10.94 13.32 5.44
N VAL A 290 10.00 12.50 5.90
CA VAL A 290 9.38 12.60 7.23
C VAL A 290 9.45 11.25 7.93
N PRO A 291 9.76 11.16 9.23
CA PRO A 291 9.70 9.91 9.98
C PRO A 291 8.31 9.26 9.87
N LEU A 292 8.28 7.94 9.69
CA LEU A 292 7.03 7.17 9.58
C LEU A 292 6.14 7.36 10.82
N SER A 293 6.75 7.46 12.00
CA SER A 293 6.08 7.77 13.28
C SER A 293 5.29 9.08 13.23
N VAL A 294 5.86 10.13 12.65
CA VAL A 294 5.21 11.43 12.47
C VAL A 294 4.10 11.36 11.43
N VAL A 295 4.32 10.65 10.33
CA VAL A 295 3.35 10.54 9.24
C VAL A 295 2.10 9.78 9.68
N MET A 296 2.26 8.72 10.48
CA MET A 296 1.17 7.85 10.95
C MET A 296 0.49 8.36 12.23
N ASP A 297 1.06 9.34 12.90
CA ASP A 297 0.44 9.95 14.09
C ASP A 297 -0.89 10.63 13.73
N PRO A 298 -2.00 10.32 14.42
CA PRO A 298 -3.33 10.85 14.09
C PRO A 298 -3.48 12.35 14.34
N GLU A 299 -2.69 12.94 15.26
CA GLU A 299 -2.79 14.35 15.60
C GLU A 299 -1.86 15.23 14.75
N ILE A 300 -0.62 14.78 14.53
CA ILE A 300 0.40 15.57 13.84
C ILE A 300 0.67 15.07 12.41
N GLY A 301 0.28 13.85 12.07
CA GLY A 301 0.48 13.21 10.78
C GLY A 301 -0.72 13.35 9.84
N ILE A 302 -0.86 12.36 8.98
CA ILE A 302 -1.98 12.22 8.02
C ILE A 302 -2.72 10.90 8.21
N GLY A 303 -2.15 9.95 8.96
CA GLY A 303 -2.72 8.61 9.13
C GLY A 303 -2.79 7.81 7.82
N TYR A 304 -3.54 6.71 7.83
CA TYR A 304 -3.76 5.88 6.65
C TYR A 304 -5.17 5.26 6.65
N GLY A 305 -5.91 5.41 5.56
CA GLY A 305 -7.14 4.66 5.28
C GLY A 305 -8.31 4.90 6.24
N ASN A 306 -8.41 6.06 6.89
CA ASN A 306 -9.43 6.38 7.92
C ASN A 306 -9.40 5.46 9.15
N LEU A 307 -8.37 4.63 9.31
CA LEU A 307 -8.23 3.65 10.38
C LEU A 307 -7.75 4.27 11.71
N GLY A 308 -7.25 5.50 11.69
CA GLY A 308 -6.73 6.20 12.87
C GLY A 308 -7.76 6.96 13.73
N ASN A 309 -9.03 6.98 13.32
CA ASN A 309 -10.07 7.79 13.97
C ASN A 309 -10.86 7.04 15.06
N HIS A 310 -10.34 5.92 15.55
CA HIS A 310 -11.04 5.09 16.53
C HIS A 310 -10.84 5.55 17.98
N LEU A 311 -11.35 6.72 18.32
CA LEU A 311 -11.94 6.97 19.62
C LEU A 311 -13.39 6.42 19.58
N LYS A 312 -13.56 5.11 19.35
CA LYS A 312 -14.88 4.55 19.11
C LYS A 312 -15.31 3.71 20.32
N ASP A 313 -16.31 4.22 21.01
CA ASP A 313 -17.19 3.41 21.82
C ASP A 313 -17.89 2.41 20.88
N GLN A 314 -17.56 1.11 20.98
CA GLN A 314 -17.96 0.11 19.98
C GLN A 314 -19.47 0.03 19.71
N GLU A 315 -20.31 0.29 20.72
CA GLU A 315 -21.78 0.20 20.60
C GLU A 315 -22.40 1.31 19.73
N LEU A 316 -21.83 2.52 19.73
CA LEU A 316 -22.36 3.65 18.93
C LEU A 316 -21.78 3.71 17.53
N THR A 317 -20.64 3.07 17.30
CA THR A 317 -19.93 3.11 16.01
C THR A 317 -20.72 2.44 14.89
N ASP A 318 -21.25 1.23 15.13
CA ASP A 318 -22.05 0.50 14.14
C ASP A 318 -23.31 1.29 13.73
N ILE A 319 -23.90 2.00 14.67
CA ILE A 319 -25.05 2.88 14.43
C ILE A 319 -24.64 4.09 13.59
N LEU A 320 -23.53 4.75 13.92
CA LEU A 320 -23.03 5.92 13.19
C LEU A 320 -22.57 5.55 11.77
N GLU A 321 -21.97 4.38 11.59
CA GLU A 321 -21.58 3.88 10.28
C GLU A 321 -22.81 3.57 9.42
N THR A 322 -23.87 3.04 10.00
CA THR A 322 -25.13 2.77 9.31
C THR A 322 -25.83 4.07 8.86
N ILE A 323 -25.78 5.12 9.70
CA ILE A 323 -26.37 6.44 9.40
C ILE A 323 -25.52 7.19 8.36
N GLY A 324 -24.20 6.99 8.35
CA GLY A 324 -23.26 7.65 7.45
C GLY A 324 -23.01 6.94 6.11
N GLN A 325 -23.63 5.80 5.84
CA GLN A 325 -23.49 5.13 4.54
C GLN A 325 -24.10 6.00 3.43
N LYS A 326 -23.21 6.73 2.75
CA LYS A 326 -23.54 7.28 1.43
C LYS A 326 -23.82 6.12 0.50
N GLU A 327 -24.81 6.26 -0.37
CA GLU A 327 -25.02 5.34 -1.49
C GLU A 327 -23.69 4.98 -2.13
N ARG A 328 -23.46 3.69 -2.36
CA ARG A 328 -22.21 3.25 -3.01
C ARG A 328 -22.10 4.00 -4.32
N PRO A 329 -20.98 4.69 -4.59
CA PRO A 329 -20.83 5.35 -5.88
C PRO A 329 -20.95 4.32 -6.98
N ASP A 330 -21.58 4.69 -8.09
CA ASP A 330 -21.70 3.85 -9.28
C ASP A 330 -20.34 3.24 -9.63
N LEU A 331 -20.31 1.95 -9.86
CA LEU A 331 -19.09 1.22 -10.17
C LEU A 331 -18.59 1.66 -11.56
N GLN A 332 -17.60 2.55 -11.60
CA GLN A 332 -16.95 2.96 -12.84
C GLN A 332 -15.88 1.93 -13.22
N ILE A 333 -16.17 1.11 -14.23
CA ILE A 333 -15.23 0.15 -14.79
C ILE A 333 -14.58 0.78 -16.02
N PRO A 334 -13.25 0.98 -16.06
CA PRO A 334 -12.55 1.51 -17.22
C PRO A 334 -12.66 0.51 -18.39
N TYR A 335 -13.33 0.90 -19.46
CA TYR A 335 -13.55 0.04 -20.62
C TYR A 335 -12.31 -0.03 -21.50
N THR A 336 -11.60 -1.17 -21.49
CA THR A 336 -10.36 -1.41 -22.23
C THR A 336 -10.59 -2.25 -23.49
N LYS A 337 -9.57 -2.41 -24.34
CA LYS A 337 -9.62 -3.33 -25.48
C LYS A 337 -9.88 -4.78 -25.05
N LEU A 338 -9.39 -5.17 -23.87
CA LEU A 338 -9.67 -6.49 -23.31
C LEU A 338 -11.16 -6.63 -22.95
N HIS A 339 -11.80 -5.61 -22.37
CA HIS A 339 -13.26 -5.60 -22.13
C HIS A 339 -14.02 -5.80 -23.41
N HIS A 340 -13.65 -5.09 -24.50
CA HIS A 340 -14.30 -5.23 -25.80
C HIS A 340 -14.17 -6.65 -26.36
N PHE A 341 -12.99 -7.26 -26.27
CA PHE A 341 -12.76 -8.65 -26.68
C PHE A 341 -13.61 -9.64 -25.88
N LEU A 342 -13.60 -9.51 -24.55
CA LEU A 342 -14.36 -10.38 -23.65
C LEU A 342 -15.86 -10.25 -23.89
N LEU A 343 -16.39 -9.04 -24.09
CA LEU A 343 -17.80 -8.81 -24.41
C LEU A 343 -18.21 -9.50 -25.72
N ASN A 344 -17.40 -9.35 -26.77
CA ASN A 344 -17.67 -10.02 -28.04
C ASN A 344 -17.62 -11.55 -27.91
N SER A 345 -16.74 -12.08 -27.08
CA SER A 345 -16.65 -13.52 -26.80
C SER A 345 -17.88 -14.02 -26.01
N LEU A 346 -18.35 -13.23 -25.01
CA LEU A 346 -19.59 -13.55 -24.29
C LEU A 346 -20.83 -13.60 -25.23
N ILE A 347 -20.93 -12.66 -26.18
CA ILE A 347 -22.02 -12.61 -27.15
C ILE A 347 -21.98 -13.83 -28.13
N LYS A 348 -20.75 -14.25 -28.52
CA LYS A 348 -20.58 -15.42 -29.40
C LYS A 348 -20.95 -16.74 -28.71
N GLY A 349 -20.83 -16.79 -27.38
CA GLY A 349 -21.04 -18.01 -26.59
C GLY A 349 -19.87 -18.99 -26.65
N GLY A 350 -19.93 -20.01 -25.77
CA GLY A 350 -18.86 -21.00 -25.62
C GLY A 350 -17.72 -20.53 -24.77
N ASP A 351 -16.65 -21.33 -24.67
CA ASP A 351 -15.45 -21.00 -23.86
C ASP A 351 -14.71 -19.78 -24.42
N ILE A 352 -14.27 -18.88 -23.56
CA ILE A 352 -13.48 -17.69 -23.93
C ILE A 352 -12.02 -18.10 -24.05
N ARG A 353 -11.42 -17.92 -25.22
CA ARG A 353 -10.01 -18.24 -25.50
C ARG A 353 -9.16 -16.99 -25.48
N LEU A 354 -8.40 -16.78 -24.41
CA LEU A 354 -7.60 -15.57 -24.21
C LEU A 354 -6.47 -15.42 -25.23
N GLU A 355 -5.95 -16.52 -25.79
CA GLU A 355 -4.91 -16.49 -26.82
C GLU A 355 -5.39 -15.86 -28.15
N GLU A 356 -6.70 -15.73 -28.38
CA GLU A 356 -7.28 -15.05 -29.55
C GLU A 356 -7.26 -13.53 -29.41
N PHE A 357 -6.93 -12.99 -28.23
CA PHE A 357 -6.83 -11.56 -28.01
C PHE A 357 -5.55 -10.99 -28.64
N ASN A 358 -5.68 -10.35 -29.77
CA ASN A 358 -4.59 -9.66 -30.47
C ASN A 358 -4.48 -8.22 -29.98
N ARG A 359 -3.39 -7.93 -29.27
CA ARG A 359 -3.03 -6.56 -28.86
C ARG A 359 -1.86 -6.04 -29.67
N PRO A 360 -1.88 -4.75 -30.13
CA PRO A 360 -0.67 -4.08 -30.58
C PRO A 360 0.38 -4.08 -29.45
N LYS A 361 1.67 -4.23 -29.79
CA LYS A 361 2.77 -4.20 -28.80
C LYS A 361 2.61 -2.99 -27.88
N THR A 362 2.44 -3.25 -26.60
CA THR A 362 2.34 -2.22 -25.56
C THR A 362 3.55 -2.36 -24.65
N GLU A 363 4.04 -1.24 -24.15
CA GLU A 363 5.10 -1.24 -23.14
C GLU A 363 4.57 -1.85 -21.83
N ILE A 364 5.43 -2.60 -21.14
CA ILE A 364 5.16 -3.13 -19.81
C ILE A 364 5.20 -1.94 -18.85
N LEU A 365 4.08 -1.60 -18.25
CA LEU A 365 3.97 -0.49 -17.29
C LEU A 365 4.59 -0.86 -15.94
N PHE A 366 4.30 -2.09 -15.45
CA PHE A 366 4.80 -2.57 -14.16
C PHE A 366 5.53 -3.90 -14.30
N PRO A 367 6.73 -4.04 -13.70
CA PRO A 367 7.44 -5.31 -13.63
C PRO A 367 6.67 -6.33 -12.78
N LEU A 368 6.96 -7.61 -12.97
CA LEU A 368 6.56 -8.65 -12.03
C LEU A 368 7.40 -8.54 -10.74
N PRO A 369 6.89 -9.01 -9.59
CA PRO A 369 7.73 -9.21 -8.40
C PRO A 369 8.82 -10.26 -8.69
N ASN A 370 9.98 -10.13 -8.04
CA ASN A 370 11.10 -11.03 -8.25
C ASN A 370 10.75 -12.49 -7.98
N THR A 371 9.86 -12.73 -7.01
CA THR A 371 9.29 -14.05 -6.74
C THR A 371 7.79 -13.97 -6.50
N PHE A 372 7.05 -14.98 -6.90
CA PHE A 372 5.62 -15.11 -6.65
C PHE A 372 5.19 -16.57 -6.84
N SER A 373 3.95 -16.89 -6.44
CA SER A 373 3.43 -18.25 -6.50
C SER A 373 2.27 -18.36 -7.47
N VAL A 374 2.14 -19.54 -8.09
CA VAL A 374 0.96 -19.96 -8.82
C VAL A 374 0.40 -21.21 -8.14
N MET A 375 -0.86 -21.18 -7.79
CA MET A 375 -1.59 -22.30 -7.21
C MET A 375 -2.61 -22.82 -8.22
N TYR A 376 -2.60 -24.11 -8.45
CA TYR A 376 -3.49 -24.74 -9.42
C TYR A 376 -3.76 -26.20 -9.08
N ARG A 377 -4.79 -26.76 -9.73
CA ARG A 377 -5.15 -28.17 -9.74
C ARG A 377 -5.04 -28.70 -11.14
N PHE A 378 -5.16 -30.00 -11.32
CA PHE A 378 -5.30 -30.62 -12.63
C PHE A 378 -6.71 -31.16 -12.83
N TYR A 379 -7.26 -30.94 -14.02
CA TYR A 379 -8.46 -31.57 -14.54
C TYR A 379 -8.06 -32.37 -15.80
N GLY A 380 -7.85 -33.66 -15.62
CA GLY A 380 -7.06 -34.43 -16.58
C GLY A 380 -5.64 -33.87 -16.66
N ASP A 381 -5.16 -33.57 -17.83
CA ASP A 381 -3.85 -32.96 -18.06
C ASP A 381 -3.89 -31.41 -18.08
N GLN A 382 -5.07 -30.81 -17.94
CA GLN A 382 -5.22 -29.35 -17.97
C GLN A 382 -5.03 -28.73 -16.59
N PRO A 383 -4.07 -27.78 -16.43
CA PRO A 383 -3.98 -27.00 -15.19
C PRO A 383 -5.17 -26.05 -15.06
N VAL A 384 -5.76 -26.00 -13.88
CA VAL A 384 -6.86 -25.10 -13.48
C VAL A 384 -6.29 -24.11 -12.45
N ILE A 385 -6.23 -22.85 -12.80
CA ILE A 385 -5.68 -21.81 -11.92
C ILE A 385 -6.62 -21.55 -10.74
N GLU A 386 -6.10 -21.66 -9.52
CA GLU A 386 -6.80 -21.28 -8.28
C GLU A 386 -6.37 -19.88 -7.80
N SER A 387 -5.09 -19.56 -7.88
CA SER A 387 -4.57 -18.20 -7.65
C SER A 387 -3.23 -18.00 -8.34
N MET A 388 -2.91 -16.75 -8.69
CA MET A 388 -1.65 -16.38 -9.33
C MET A 388 -1.23 -15.00 -8.90
N GLY A 389 0.03 -14.86 -8.43
CA GLY A 389 0.62 -13.60 -8.01
C GLY A 389 1.21 -13.65 -6.61
N GLY A 390 1.20 -12.51 -5.95
CA GLY A 390 1.83 -12.26 -4.65
C GLY A 390 3.04 -11.34 -4.80
N CYS A 391 3.51 -10.75 -3.70
CA CYS A 391 4.70 -9.89 -3.68
C CYS A 391 5.98 -10.67 -3.41
N THR A 392 5.82 -11.89 -2.91
CA THR A 392 6.88 -12.85 -2.64
C THR A 392 6.32 -14.27 -2.69
N ALA A 393 7.08 -15.22 -3.15
CA ALA A 393 6.70 -16.64 -3.10
C ALA A 393 6.63 -17.17 -1.65
N ASN A 394 7.29 -16.51 -0.72
CA ASN A 394 7.23 -16.83 0.71
C ASN A 394 5.83 -16.68 1.31
N ALA A 395 4.92 -15.94 0.68
CA ALA A 395 3.56 -15.75 1.20
C ALA A 395 2.78 -17.06 1.39
N LEU A 396 2.92 -18.03 0.49
CA LEU A 396 2.19 -19.30 0.57
C LEU A 396 2.93 -20.41 1.32
N ILE A 397 4.26 -20.30 1.46
CA ILE A 397 5.06 -21.33 2.14
C ILE A 397 5.45 -20.97 3.58
N GLY A 398 5.42 -19.68 3.93
CA GLY A 398 5.94 -19.17 5.20
C GLY A 398 5.42 -19.92 6.44
N ARG A 399 4.11 -20.16 6.53
CA ARG A 399 3.49 -20.89 7.65
C ARG A 399 4.01 -22.34 7.86
N PHE A 400 4.52 -22.98 6.81
CA PHE A 400 5.03 -24.35 6.89
C PHE A 400 6.47 -24.42 7.36
N THR A 401 7.19 -23.31 7.33
CA THR A 401 8.62 -23.26 7.68
C THR A 401 8.88 -23.61 9.15
N ILE A 402 7.91 -23.38 10.05
CA ILE A 402 8.03 -23.82 11.46
C ILE A 402 8.00 -25.33 11.60
N ALA A 403 7.43 -26.04 10.62
CA ALA A 403 7.27 -27.49 10.64
C ALA A 403 8.30 -28.24 9.75
N SER A 404 8.85 -27.59 8.71
CA SER A 404 9.77 -28.23 7.75
C SER A 404 11.05 -27.40 7.58
N PRO A 405 12.23 -27.98 7.93
CA PRO A 405 13.53 -27.37 7.68
C PRO A 405 13.83 -27.17 6.19
N GLU A 406 13.33 -28.05 5.33
CA GLU A 406 13.47 -27.94 3.89
C GLU A 406 12.76 -26.68 3.36
N LEU A 407 11.55 -26.40 3.88
CA LEU A 407 10.80 -25.20 3.51
C LEU A 407 11.38 -23.93 4.14
N GLU A 408 11.99 -24.01 5.33
CA GLU A 408 12.77 -22.90 5.86
C GLU A 408 13.95 -22.55 4.94
N LYS A 409 14.68 -23.57 4.46
CA LYS A 409 15.79 -23.40 3.51
C LYS A 409 15.30 -22.78 2.19
N LEU A 410 14.21 -23.30 1.62
CA LEU A 410 13.60 -22.74 0.42
C LEU A 410 13.18 -21.29 0.62
N GLY A 411 12.54 -20.97 1.75
CA GLY A 411 12.11 -19.60 2.07
C GLY A 411 13.27 -18.62 2.14
N LYS A 412 14.40 -19.01 2.71
CA LYS A 412 15.63 -18.21 2.72
C LYS A 412 16.24 -18.05 1.32
N GLN A 413 16.22 -19.10 0.48
CA GLN A 413 16.68 -19.02 -0.91
C GLN A 413 15.81 -18.04 -1.73
N ILE A 414 14.49 -18.03 -1.51
CA ILE A 414 13.58 -17.08 -2.12
C ILE A 414 13.91 -15.64 -1.69
N ALA A 415 14.14 -15.42 -0.40
CA ALA A 415 14.53 -14.09 0.10
C ALA A 415 15.88 -13.63 -0.49
N SER A 416 16.90 -14.50 -0.52
CA SER A 416 18.20 -14.20 -1.13
C SER A 416 18.08 -13.82 -2.62
N LEU A 417 17.23 -14.53 -3.39
CA LEU A 417 17.02 -14.21 -4.81
C LEU A 417 16.42 -12.79 -4.97
N GLU A 418 15.47 -12.41 -4.10
CA GLU A 418 14.90 -11.05 -4.12
C GLU A 418 15.93 -9.98 -3.78
N GLU A 419 16.79 -10.24 -2.79
CA GLU A 419 17.86 -9.34 -2.34
C GLU A 419 18.98 -9.21 -3.37
N GLU A 420 19.43 -10.32 -3.94
CA GLU A 420 20.47 -10.36 -4.98
C GLU A 420 20.03 -9.62 -6.26
N ALA A 421 18.75 -9.74 -6.62
CA ALA A 421 18.19 -9.01 -7.75
C ALA A 421 18.09 -7.49 -7.49
N ASN A 422 18.09 -7.05 -6.22
CA ASN A 422 17.91 -5.65 -5.83
C ASN A 422 18.91 -5.23 -4.72
N PRO A 423 20.21 -5.17 -4.99
CA PRO A 423 21.26 -4.96 -3.96
C PRO A 423 21.18 -3.60 -3.24
N ASP A 424 20.48 -2.63 -3.83
CA ASP A 424 20.27 -1.30 -3.25
C ASP A 424 19.03 -1.21 -2.35
N ILE A 425 18.33 -2.34 -2.14
CA ILE A 425 17.08 -2.41 -1.41
C ILE A 425 17.29 -3.26 -0.15
N ILE A 426 16.61 -2.89 0.94
CA ILE A 426 16.46 -3.72 2.13
C ILE A 426 15.05 -4.27 2.12
N PHE A 427 14.91 -5.57 1.96
CA PHE A 427 13.66 -6.26 2.24
C PHE A 427 13.57 -6.57 3.73
N PHE A 428 12.40 -6.35 4.31
CA PHE A 428 12.20 -6.62 5.72
C PHE A 428 10.86 -7.30 5.96
N ASP A 429 10.87 -8.26 6.88
CA ASP A 429 9.67 -8.96 7.33
C ASP A 429 8.89 -8.09 8.33
N ILE A 430 7.57 -8.10 8.24
CA ILE A 430 6.70 -7.48 9.24
C ILE A 430 6.22 -8.56 10.20
N ALA A 431 6.82 -8.62 11.37
CA ALA A 431 6.36 -9.48 12.44
C ALA A 431 5.24 -8.78 13.22
N TYR A 432 4.01 -9.15 12.93
CA TYR A 432 2.82 -8.51 13.47
C TYR A 432 1.92 -9.53 14.16
N GLN A 433 1.59 -9.27 15.41
CA GLN A 433 0.58 -10.00 16.14
C GLN A 433 -0.80 -9.46 15.75
N ALA A 434 -1.47 -10.16 14.82
CA ALA A 434 -2.75 -9.74 14.27
C ALA A 434 -3.95 -10.05 15.21
N GLU A 435 -4.90 -10.83 14.73
CA GLU A 435 -6.08 -11.25 15.48
C GLU A 435 -5.82 -12.59 16.18
N ARG A 436 -6.27 -12.73 17.41
CA ARG A 436 -6.08 -13.95 18.23
C ARG A 436 -6.38 -15.26 17.49
N GLN A 437 -7.45 -15.30 16.69
CA GLN A 437 -7.87 -16.51 15.98
C GLN A 437 -7.07 -16.80 14.70
N VAL A 438 -6.31 -15.85 14.18
CA VAL A 438 -5.65 -15.91 12.87
C VAL A 438 -4.14 -15.96 12.99
N ASP A 439 -3.58 -15.64 14.14
CA ASP A 439 -2.12 -15.55 14.35
C ASP A 439 -1.36 -16.83 14.08
N ASN A 440 -2.01 -17.99 14.17
CA ASN A 440 -1.40 -19.26 13.76
C ASN A 440 -0.94 -19.25 12.28
N VAL A 441 -1.60 -18.51 11.40
CA VAL A 441 -1.23 -18.38 9.99
C VAL A 441 0.02 -17.50 9.81
N ASN A 442 0.24 -16.56 10.72
CA ASN A 442 1.38 -15.65 10.70
C ASN A 442 2.67 -16.26 11.24
N ARG A 443 2.58 -17.34 12.01
CA ARG A 443 3.76 -18.00 12.62
C ARG A 443 4.64 -18.59 11.55
N ARG A 444 5.94 -18.24 11.58
CA ARG A 444 6.95 -18.69 10.60
C ARG A 444 8.36 -18.60 11.16
N LYS A 445 9.31 -19.22 10.50
CA LYS A 445 10.73 -18.94 10.71
C LYS A 445 11.08 -17.58 10.17
N GLN A 446 12.15 -16.95 10.65
CA GLN A 446 12.69 -15.73 10.07
C GLN A 446 13.29 -16.06 8.71
N LEU A 447 12.77 -15.43 7.65
CA LEU A 447 13.16 -15.70 6.26
C LEU A 447 13.97 -14.56 5.65
N TYR A 448 13.75 -13.32 6.06
CA TYR A 448 14.50 -12.13 5.66
C TYR A 448 15.47 -11.74 6.78
N ASP A 449 16.59 -11.13 6.42
CA ASP A 449 17.62 -10.72 7.39
C ASP A 449 17.14 -9.61 8.34
N LYS A 450 16.18 -8.82 7.90
CA LYS A 450 15.64 -7.71 8.68
C LYS A 450 14.17 -7.92 9.01
N GLU A 451 13.79 -7.47 10.20
CA GLU A 451 12.43 -7.59 10.74
C GLU A 451 11.99 -6.29 11.41
N LEU A 452 10.75 -5.86 11.15
CA LEU A 452 10.04 -4.84 11.91
C LEU A 452 9.03 -5.53 12.83
N PRO A 453 9.30 -5.66 14.13
CA PRO A 453 8.36 -6.24 15.07
C PRO A 453 7.29 -5.23 15.48
N ILE A 454 6.01 -5.56 15.27
CA ILE A 454 4.88 -4.73 15.72
C ILE A 454 4.19 -5.46 16.87
N LEU A 455 4.40 -4.97 18.09
CA LEU A 455 3.86 -5.52 19.32
C LEU A 455 4.12 -7.05 19.47
N THR A 456 5.33 -7.44 19.15
CA THR A 456 5.81 -8.81 19.28
C THR A 456 7.28 -8.81 19.66
N TRP A 457 7.73 -9.85 20.35
CA TRP A 457 9.16 -10.04 20.62
C TRP A 457 9.87 -10.39 19.30
N SER A 458 10.92 -9.69 18.97
CA SER A 458 11.75 -10.00 17.80
C SER A 458 12.77 -11.08 18.11
N CYS A 459 12.96 -12.01 17.19
CA CYS A 459 14.10 -12.94 17.22
C CYS A 459 15.37 -12.40 16.53
N ASP A 460 15.23 -11.31 15.76
CA ASP A 460 16.38 -10.55 15.20
C ASP A 460 17.16 -9.89 16.34
N PRO A 461 18.48 -10.01 16.41
CA PRO A 461 19.32 -9.32 17.39
C PRO A 461 19.30 -7.78 17.23
N SER A 462 19.07 -7.26 16.03
CA SER A 462 19.01 -5.82 15.73
C SER A 462 17.80 -5.50 14.83
N PRO A 463 16.59 -5.58 15.38
CA PRO A 463 15.36 -5.33 14.63
C PRO A 463 15.26 -3.88 14.15
N ILE A 464 14.41 -3.63 13.17
CA ILE A 464 14.12 -2.30 12.66
C ILE A 464 13.26 -1.56 13.68
N ASP A 465 13.65 -0.33 13.99
CA ASP A 465 12.88 0.63 14.77
C ASP A 465 11.95 1.46 13.87
N PHE A 466 10.76 1.77 14.35
CA PHE A 466 9.80 2.63 13.65
C PHE A 466 10.37 4.04 13.37
N ASP A 467 11.20 4.55 14.28
CA ASP A 467 11.88 5.83 14.13
C ASP A 467 13.02 5.81 13.10
N ASP A 468 13.53 4.62 12.72
CA ASP A 468 14.54 4.51 11.66
C ASP A 468 13.91 4.71 10.27
N ILE A 469 12.61 4.49 10.14
CA ILE A 469 11.93 4.50 8.85
C ILE A 469 11.50 5.93 8.50
N LEU A 470 12.02 6.42 7.38
CA LEU A 470 11.60 7.68 6.77
C LEU A 470 10.66 7.42 5.59
N VAL A 471 9.72 8.31 5.38
CA VAL A 471 8.77 8.30 4.26
C VAL A 471 9.02 9.50 3.38
N GLY A 472 9.10 9.28 2.09
CA GLY A 472 9.18 10.34 1.08
C GLY A 472 8.42 9.96 -0.18
N ILE A 473 8.22 10.90 -1.08
CA ILE A 473 7.57 10.66 -2.38
C ILE A 473 8.52 11.04 -3.49
N THR A 474 8.78 10.09 -4.39
CA THR A 474 9.63 10.26 -5.57
C THR A 474 8.98 9.59 -6.78
N ASN A 475 8.90 10.26 -7.91
CA ASN A 475 8.30 9.73 -9.14
C ASN A 475 6.90 9.12 -8.93
N SER A 476 6.05 9.79 -8.16
CA SER A 476 4.71 9.32 -7.78
C SER A 476 4.66 8.04 -6.94
N GLU A 477 5.80 7.52 -6.47
CA GLU A 477 5.88 6.41 -5.53
C GLU A 477 6.12 6.90 -4.10
N VAL A 478 5.53 6.21 -3.13
CA VAL A 478 5.84 6.34 -1.72
C VAL A 478 7.07 5.49 -1.43
N ILE A 479 8.14 6.11 -0.96
CA ILE A 479 9.40 5.44 -0.66
C ILE A 479 9.62 5.37 0.85
N LEU A 480 9.94 4.19 1.35
CA LEU A 480 10.50 4.01 2.68
C LEU A 480 12.02 4.00 2.60
N TRP A 481 12.65 4.63 3.58
CA TRP A 481 14.10 4.76 3.66
C TRP A 481 14.60 4.52 5.09
N SER A 482 15.65 3.73 5.26
CA SER A 482 16.30 3.58 6.56
C SER A 482 17.36 4.64 6.77
N LYS A 483 17.30 5.34 7.92
CA LYS A 483 18.35 6.26 8.36
C LYS A 483 19.65 5.51 8.64
N LYS A 484 19.53 4.36 9.31
CA LYS A 484 20.66 3.54 9.78
C LYS A 484 21.44 2.95 8.61
N PHE A 485 20.75 2.42 7.60
CA PHE A 485 21.39 1.71 6.49
C PHE A 485 21.60 2.57 5.23
N GLY A 486 20.96 3.74 5.14
CA GLY A 486 21.06 4.62 3.98
C GLY A 486 20.54 3.97 2.68
N LYS A 487 19.53 3.10 2.78
CA LYS A 487 18.94 2.36 1.65
C LYS A 487 17.42 2.45 1.65
N ARG A 488 16.83 2.30 0.45
CA ARG A 488 15.39 2.11 0.30
C ARG A 488 14.96 0.82 0.97
N MET A 489 13.80 0.84 1.62
CA MET A 489 13.20 -0.31 2.29
C MET A 489 11.93 -0.75 1.58
N VAL A 490 11.73 -2.05 1.46
CA VAL A 490 10.52 -2.65 0.88
C VAL A 490 9.97 -3.71 1.84
N PRO A 491 8.72 -3.53 2.35
CA PRO A 491 8.13 -4.49 3.27
C PRO A 491 7.79 -5.82 2.58
N ARG A 492 7.82 -6.89 3.37
CA ARG A 492 7.41 -8.23 2.98
C ARG A 492 6.53 -8.85 4.06
N ILE A 493 5.55 -9.62 3.62
CA ILE A 493 4.69 -10.42 4.49
C ILE A 493 4.74 -11.85 4.00
N PRO A 494 5.66 -12.69 4.52
CA PRO A 494 5.75 -14.10 4.16
C PRO A 494 4.66 -14.92 4.86
N SER A 495 3.41 -14.51 4.69
CA SER A 495 2.22 -15.10 5.30
C SER A 495 1.02 -15.00 4.37
N ALA A 496 0.15 -16.00 4.42
CA ALA A 496 -1.14 -16.00 3.71
C ALA A 496 -2.26 -15.29 4.49
N TYR A 497 -1.92 -14.51 5.51
CA TYR A 497 -2.88 -13.71 6.27
C TYR A 497 -3.52 -12.63 5.40
N ASN A 498 -4.84 -12.52 5.48
CA ASN A 498 -5.55 -11.43 4.81
C ASN A 498 -5.44 -10.14 5.62
N TYR A 499 -4.40 -9.37 5.35
CA TYR A 499 -4.08 -8.13 6.06
C TYR A 499 -5.15 -7.03 5.92
N THR A 500 -6.08 -7.16 4.96
CA THR A 500 -7.17 -6.18 4.81
C THR A 500 -8.15 -6.20 5.97
N ARG A 501 -8.08 -7.21 6.83
CA ARG A 501 -8.88 -7.33 8.06
C ARG A 501 -8.32 -6.51 9.21
N SER A 502 -7.03 -6.15 9.19
CA SER A 502 -6.41 -5.38 10.27
C SER A 502 -6.91 -3.93 10.29
N ASP A 503 -7.18 -3.42 11.48
CA ASP A 503 -7.54 -2.03 11.77
C ASP A 503 -6.33 -1.15 12.11
N LEU A 504 -5.13 -1.73 12.25
CA LEU A 504 -3.91 -0.98 12.53
C LEU A 504 -3.40 -0.24 11.27
N ALA A 505 -3.52 1.08 11.26
CA ALA A 505 -3.21 1.94 10.11
C ALA A 505 -1.79 1.74 9.55
N VAL A 506 -0.78 1.69 10.41
CA VAL A 506 0.61 1.50 9.99
C VAL A 506 0.84 0.14 9.36
N TYR A 507 0.24 -0.92 9.91
CA TYR A 507 0.36 -2.25 9.33
C TYR A 507 -0.30 -2.33 7.94
N ARG A 508 -1.51 -1.80 7.80
CA ARG A 508 -2.22 -1.70 6.51
C ARG A 508 -1.41 -0.93 5.48
N PHE A 509 -0.82 0.19 5.87
CA PHE A 509 0.04 1.00 5.01
C PHE A 509 1.25 0.21 4.49
N LEU A 510 1.98 -0.44 5.39
CA LEU A 510 3.15 -1.25 5.02
C LEU A 510 2.76 -2.44 4.12
N CYS A 511 1.60 -3.08 4.42
CA CYS A 511 1.08 -4.16 3.60
C CYS A 511 0.70 -3.72 2.18
N ASP A 512 0.06 -2.57 2.05
CA ASP A 512 -0.30 -2.01 0.74
C ASP A 512 0.94 -1.58 -0.06
N LEU A 513 1.98 -1.06 0.62
CA LEU A 513 3.23 -0.64 -0.02
C LEU A 513 3.98 -1.78 -0.71
N GLN A 514 3.89 -3.02 -0.23
CA GLN A 514 4.57 -4.13 -0.89
C GLN A 514 4.08 -4.37 -2.33
N HIS A 515 2.87 -3.89 -2.67
CA HIS A 515 2.25 -4.03 -4.00
C HIS A 515 2.56 -2.86 -4.93
N GLN A 516 3.16 -1.77 -4.42
CA GLN A 516 3.39 -0.56 -5.18
C GLN A 516 4.47 -0.77 -6.25
N GLY A 517 4.20 -0.30 -7.46
CA GLY A 517 5.17 -0.31 -8.57
C GLY A 517 5.43 -1.68 -9.19
N ILE A 518 4.67 -2.71 -8.82
CA ILE A 518 4.79 -4.07 -9.35
C ILE A 518 3.42 -4.65 -9.73
N LYS A 519 3.40 -5.57 -10.68
CA LYS A 519 2.21 -6.35 -11.05
C LYS A 519 2.11 -7.59 -10.18
N SER A 520 1.63 -7.42 -8.95
CA SER A 520 1.55 -8.51 -7.95
C SER A 520 0.26 -9.31 -8.00
N ASP A 521 -0.83 -8.80 -8.58
CA ASP A 521 -2.07 -9.54 -8.82
C ASP A 521 -2.18 -9.91 -10.30
N LEU A 522 -2.11 -11.21 -10.55
CA LEU A 522 -2.27 -11.82 -11.86
C LEU A 522 -3.57 -12.66 -11.91
N SER A 523 -4.46 -12.52 -10.93
CA SER A 523 -5.72 -13.25 -10.90
C SER A 523 -6.68 -12.73 -11.97
N PHE A 524 -7.10 -13.58 -12.86
CA PHE A 524 -8.13 -13.25 -13.83
C PHE A 524 -9.51 -13.60 -13.26
N LYS A 525 -10.37 -12.60 -13.12
CA LYS A 525 -11.75 -12.78 -12.66
C LYS A 525 -12.68 -12.06 -13.62
N ILE A 526 -13.42 -12.82 -14.43
CA ILE A 526 -14.32 -12.26 -15.45
C ILE A 526 -15.42 -11.37 -14.82
N GLN A 527 -15.82 -11.65 -13.57
CA GLN A 527 -16.79 -10.86 -12.82
C GLN A 527 -16.34 -9.43 -12.53
N GLN A 528 -15.03 -9.17 -12.52
CA GLN A 528 -14.48 -7.80 -12.35
C GLN A 528 -14.65 -6.97 -13.64
N PHE A 529 -14.72 -7.64 -14.80
CA PHE A 529 -14.97 -6.99 -16.08
C PHE A 529 -16.47 -6.76 -16.32
N PHE A 530 -17.29 -7.73 -15.96
CA PHE A 530 -18.74 -7.72 -16.15
C PHE A 530 -19.43 -8.26 -14.89
N PRO A 531 -19.71 -7.42 -13.89
CA PRO A 531 -20.38 -7.87 -12.67
C PRO A 531 -21.85 -8.24 -12.93
N HIS A 532 -22.40 -9.09 -12.05
CA HIS A 532 -23.84 -9.46 -11.99
C HIS A 532 -24.41 -10.17 -13.22
N LEU A 533 -23.60 -10.87 -14.04
CA LEU A 533 -24.13 -11.75 -15.07
C LEU A 533 -24.65 -13.04 -14.44
N GLU A 534 -25.73 -13.59 -15.02
CA GLU A 534 -26.31 -14.86 -14.57
C GLU A 534 -25.41 -16.06 -14.86
N HIS A 535 -24.62 -15.98 -15.95
CA HIS A 535 -23.70 -17.04 -16.36
C HIS A 535 -22.40 -16.44 -16.88
N TYR A 536 -21.30 -17.03 -16.44
CA TYR A 536 -19.96 -16.77 -16.95
C TYR A 536 -19.42 -18.05 -17.57
N PRO A 537 -19.06 -18.06 -18.87
CA PRO A 537 -18.46 -19.23 -19.51
C PRO A 537 -17.05 -19.48 -18.98
N ARG A 538 -16.53 -20.67 -19.22
CA ARG A 538 -15.15 -21.01 -18.91
C ARG A 538 -14.19 -20.12 -19.70
N VAL A 539 -13.11 -19.67 -19.05
CA VAL A 539 -12.05 -18.90 -19.68
C VAL A 539 -10.79 -19.74 -19.72
N VAL A 540 -10.21 -19.88 -20.89
CA VAL A 540 -9.03 -20.70 -21.13
C VAL A 540 -7.93 -19.89 -21.80
N TYR A 541 -6.69 -20.33 -21.60
CA TYR A 541 -5.53 -19.87 -22.34
C TYR A 541 -4.76 -21.11 -22.80
N LYS A 542 -4.85 -21.44 -24.08
CA LYS A 542 -4.35 -22.70 -24.66
C LYS A 542 -4.89 -23.90 -23.87
N SER A 543 -4.02 -24.71 -23.23
CA SER A 543 -4.42 -25.86 -22.40
C SER A 543 -4.80 -25.48 -20.95
N VAL A 544 -4.59 -24.24 -20.51
CA VAL A 544 -4.79 -23.81 -19.12
C VAL A 544 -6.21 -23.28 -18.93
N ILE A 545 -6.93 -23.80 -17.95
CA ILE A 545 -8.21 -23.25 -17.49
C ILE A 545 -7.92 -22.10 -16.52
N VAL A 546 -8.20 -20.86 -16.97
CA VAL A 546 -7.90 -19.64 -16.21
C VAL A 546 -9.00 -19.29 -15.22
N SER A 547 -10.28 -19.55 -15.63
CA SER A 547 -11.45 -19.37 -14.79
C SER A 547 -12.48 -20.45 -15.14
N PRO A 548 -13.03 -21.19 -14.15
CA PRO A 548 -14.12 -22.13 -14.37
C PRO A 548 -15.40 -21.40 -14.79
N ALA A 549 -16.32 -22.10 -15.42
CA ALA A 549 -17.65 -21.55 -15.67
C ALA A 549 -18.43 -21.38 -14.36
N MET A 550 -19.30 -20.35 -14.31
CA MET A 550 -20.05 -19.98 -13.09
C MET A 550 -21.50 -19.64 -13.44
N TRP A 551 -22.39 -19.93 -12.50
CA TRP A 551 -23.83 -19.64 -12.60
C TRP A 551 -24.31 -18.92 -11.34
N LEU A 552 -25.09 -17.88 -11.52
CA LEU A 552 -25.82 -17.20 -10.44
C LEU A 552 -27.08 -17.98 -10.13
N VAL A 553 -27.34 -18.30 -8.89
CA VAL A 553 -28.63 -18.85 -8.46
C VAL A 553 -29.68 -17.74 -8.61
N PRO A 554 -30.72 -17.92 -9.45
CA PRO A 554 -31.70 -16.86 -9.72
C PRO A 554 -32.45 -16.41 -8.45
N GLU A 555 -32.73 -15.11 -8.37
CA GLU A 555 -33.44 -14.54 -7.23
C GLU A 555 -34.81 -15.25 -6.96
N GLY A 556 -35.55 -15.59 -8.01
CA GLY A 556 -36.80 -16.34 -7.87
C GLY A 556 -36.64 -17.70 -7.19
N ILE A 557 -35.52 -18.40 -7.47
CA ILE A 557 -35.20 -19.68 -6.80
C ILE A 557 -34.82 -19.41 -5.35
N LEU A 558 -34.04 -18.36 -5.06
CA LEU A 558 -33.69 -17.99 -3.69
C LEU A 558 -34.92 -17.57 -2.87
N GLN A 559 -35.91 -16.91 -3.45
CA GLN A 559 -37.18 -16.57 -2.83
C GLN A 559 -37.99 -17.82 -2.48
N ILE A 560 -38.07 -18.80 -3.41
CA ILE A 560 -38.71 -20.10 -3.16
C ILE A 560 -37.99 -20.83 -2.01
N ILE A 561 -36.66 -20.86 -2.04
CA ILE A 561 -35.84 -21.49 -0.99
C ILE A 561 -36.10 -20.85 0.39
N ALA A 562 -36.33 -19.53 0.43
CA ALA A 562 -36.61 -18.81 1.67
C ALA A 562 -38.02 -19.12 2.23
N ALA A 563 -39.00 -19.15 1.37
CA ALA A 563 -40.42 -19.16 1.75
C ALA A 563 -41.05 -20.57 1.84
N SER A 564 -40.53 -21.55 1.07
CA SER A 564 -41.17 -22.85 0.93
C SER A 564 -40.70 -23.92 1.90
N GLN A 565 -41.49 -24.97 2.03
CA GLN A 565 -41.11 -26.17 2.75
C GLN A 565 -39.90 -26.86 2.13
N PRO A 566 -39.10 -27.62 2.90
CA PRO A 566 -37.85 -28.19 2.39
C PRO A 566 -37.95 -29.03 1.13
N LEU A 567 -39.02 -29.80 0.97
CA LEU A 567 -39.25 -30.65 -0.20
C LEU A 567 -39.51 -29.83 -1.49
N GLU A 568 -40.33 -28.80 -1.39
CA GLU A 568 -40.65 -27.90 -2.48
C GLU A 568 -39.43 -27.08 -2.90
N ALA A 569 -38.70 -26.53 -1.92
CA ALA A 569 -37.46 -25.82 -2.14
C ALA A 569 -36.39 -26.70 -2.82
N LEU A 570 -36.29 -27.99 -2.41
CA LEU A 570 -35.36 -28.96 -2.99
C LEU A 570 -35.75 -29.31 -4.45
N ALA A 571 -37.06 -29.43 -4.71
CA ALA A 571 -37.56 -29.66 -6.08
C ALA A 571 -37.23 -28.46 -6.99
N ALA A 572 -37.50 -27.22 -6.54
CA ALA A 572 -37.20 -26.02 -7.30
C ALA A 572 -35.70 -25.90 -7.62
N LEU A 573 -34.85 -26.14 -6.62
CA LEU A 573 -33.38 -26.14 -6.77
C LEU A 573 -32.91 -27.20 -7.76
N SER A 574 -33.46 -28.43 -7.67
CA SER A 574 -33.10 -29.54 -8.54
C SER A 574 -33.52 -29.28 -9.99
N ASN A 575 -34.70 -28.67 -10.20
CA ASN A 575 -35.18 -28.29 -11.53
C ASN A 575 -34.28 -27.21 -12.15
N TRP A 576 -33.93 -26.17 -11.41
CA TRP A 576 -32.99 -25.13 -11.86
C TRP A 576 -31.63 -25.71 -12.24
N LEU A 577 -31.04 -26.60 -11.43
CA LEU A 577 -29.76 -27.25 -11.75
C LEU A 577 -29.88 -28.03 -13.08
N LYS A 578 -30.99 -28.71 -13.30
CA LYS A 578 -31.27 -29.46 -14.54
C LYS A 578 -31.45 -28.56 -15.77
N GLU A 579 -32.19 -27.47 -15.62
CA GLU A 579 -32.42 -26.47 -16.68
C GLU A 579 -31.10 -25.76 -17.05
N SER A 580 -30.29 -25.42 -16.05
CA SER A 580 -28.95 -24.83 -16.22
C SER A 580 -27.91 -25.85 -16.71
N ARG A 581 -28.29 -27.14 -16.94
CA ARG A 581 -27.40 -28.23 -17.35
C ARG A 581 -26.24 -28.49 -16.40
N VAL A 582 -26.41 -28.17 -15.11
CA VAL A 582 -25.41 -28.40 -14.05
C VAL A 582 -25.62 -29.86 -13.55
N ASN A 583 -25.07 -30.80 -14.27
CA ASN A 583 -25.12 -32.24 -13.94
C ASN A 583 -23.74 -32.81 -13.51
N PHE A 584 -22.83 -31.93 -13.18
CA PHE A 584 -21.47 -32.22 -12.72
C PHE A 584 -21.25 -31.61 -11.33
N ARG A 585 -20.19 -32.06 -10.64
CA ARG A 585 -19.81 -31.51 -9.35
C ARG A 585 -19.47 -30.02 -9.46
N PHE A 586 -20.01 -29.22 -8.54
CA PHE A 586 -19.79 -27.79 -8.49
C PHE A 586 -19.31 -27.33 -7.09
N LYS A 587 -18.65 -26.19 -7.04
CA LYS A 587 -18.27 -25.50 -5.81
C LYS A 587 -19.29 -24.41 -5.51
N ALA A 588 -19.72 -24.30 -4.24
CA ALA A 588 -20.52 -23.20 -3.72
C ALA A 588 -19.83 -22.64 -2.47
N GLY A 589 -19.72 -21.32 -2.35
CA GLY A 589 -19.09 -20.68 -1.18
C GLY A 589 -18.53 -19.31 -1.49
N PHE A 590 -17.96 -18.68 -0.47
CA PHE A 590 -17.34 -17.36 -0.57
C PHE A 590 -15.84 -17.46 -0.26
N ALA A 591 -15.03 -16.80 -1.08
CA ALA A 591 -13.58 -16.83 -0.98
C ALA A 591 -13.03 -18.26 -0.93
N ASP A 592 -12.24 -18.57 0.11
CA ASP A 592 -11.66 -19.91 0.30
C ASP A 592 -12.60 -20.90 1.03
N GLN A 593 -13.79 -20.45 1.48
CA GLN A 593 -14.76 -21.28 2.20
C GLN A 593 -15.77 -21.93 1.24
N THR A 594 -15.29 -22.83 0.40
CA THR A 594 -16.12 -23.50 -0.61
C THR A 594 -16.51 -24.91 -0.17
N LEU A 595 -17.71 -25.34 -0.58
CA LEU A 595 -18.26 -26.68 -0.47
C LEU A 595 -18.28 -27.31 -1.86
N CYS A 596 -17.90 -28.57 -1.96
CA CYS A 596 -18.05 -29.35 -3.20
C CYS A 596 -19.35 -30.14 -3.14
N ILE A 597 -20.21 -29.92 -4.08
CA ILE A 597 -21.56 -30.48 -4.16
C ILE A 597 -21.64 -31.39 -5.38
N ASP A 598 -22.11 -32.63 -5.18
CA ASP A 598 -22.49 -33.56 -6.27
C ASP A 598 -24.00 -33.51 -6.45
N PRO A 599 -24.52 -32.93 -7.55
CA PRO A 599 -25.97 -32.81 -7.76
C PRO A 599 -26.69 -34.14 -7.89
N ALA A 600 -25.98 -35.23 -8.15
CA ALA A 600 -26.55 -36.58 -8.19
C ALA A 600 -26.86 -37.12 -6.77
N ILE A 601 -26.16 -36.60 -5.72
CA ILE A 601 -26.34 -37.04 -4.35
C ILE A 601 -27.37 -36.16 -3.65
N GLU A 602 -28.43 -36.77 -3.11
CA GLU A 602 -29.52 -36.04 -2.42
C GLU A 602 -29.04 -35.31 -1.19
N ALA A 603 -28.18 -35.92 -0.37
CA ALA A 603 -27.61 -35.30 0.81
C ALA A 603 -26.81 -34.01 0.49
N ASP A 604 -26.12 -34.01 -0.65
CA ASP A 604 -25.37 -32.84 -1.10
C ASP A 604 -26.32 -31.71 -1.57
N ARG A 605 -27.41 -32.06 -2.23
CA ARG A 605 -28.45 -31.07 -2.62
C ARG A 605 -29.12 -30.47 -1.39
N ILE A 606 -29.40 -31.27 -0.36
CA ILE A 606 -29.96 -30.80 0.90
C ILE A 606 -28.96 -29.87 1.60
N ALA A 607 -27.67 -30.23 1.59
CA ALA A 607 -26.63 -29.38 2.16
C ALA A 607 -26.50 -28.05 1.42
N PHE A 608 -26.62 -28.08 0.08
CA PHE A 608 -26.62 -26.85 -0.73
C PHE A 608 -27.85 -25.98 -0.46
N LEU A 609 -29.00 -26.57 -0.29
CA LEU A 609 -30.22 -25.86 0.13
C LEU A 609 -30.02 -25.14 1.47
N HIS A 610 -29.46 -25.84 2.46
CA HIS A 610 -29.12 -25.22 3.75
C HIS A 610 -28.08 -24.09 3.61
N PHE A 611 -27.08 -24.26 2.76
CA PHE A 611 -26.10 -23.21 2.46
C PHE A 611 -26.79 -21.96 1.87
N CYS A 612 -27.69 -22.14 0.91
CA CYS A 612 -28.45 -21.02 0.33
C CYS A 612 -29.25 -20.28 1.40
N ARG A 613 -30.00 -20.99 2.23
CA ARG A 613 -30.81 -20.40 3.33
C ARG A 613 -29.99 -19.59 4.32
N GLN A 614 -28.77 -20.05 4.65
CA GLN A 614 -27.90 -19.36 5.62
C GLN A 614 -27.25 -18.07 5.05
N ASN A 615 -27.21 -17.93 3.73
CA ASN A 615 -26.49 -16.83 3.09
C ASN A 615 -27.41 -15.79 2.45
N LEU A 616 -28.73 -15.95 2.53
CA LEU A 616 -29.68 -14.93 2.08
C LEU A 616 -29.51 -13.61 2.88
N PRO A 617 -29.63 -12.44 2.25
CA PRO A 617 -30.02 -12.17 0.87
C PRO A 617 -28.85 -11.99 -0.13
N LYS A 618 -27.69 -12.63 0.07
CA LYS A 618 -26.52 -12.47 -0.79
C LYS A 618 -26.69 -13.18 -2.14
N ASP A 619 -26.09 -12.62 -3.18
CA ASP A 619 -25.90 -13.29 -4.47
C ASP A 619 -25.06 -14.57 -4.29
N ILE A 620 -25.58 -15.71 -4.76
CA ILE A 620 -24.93 -17.01 -4.64
C ILE A 620 -24.50 -17.49 -6.02
N TYR A 621 -23.19 -17.54 -6.25
CA TYR A 621 -22.61 -18.15 -7.45
C TYR A 621 -22.14 -19.56 -7.16
N ILE A 622 -22.41 -20.47 -8.09
CA ILE A 622 -21.80 -21.79 -8.15
C ILE A 622 -20.77 -21.83 -9.29
N SER A 623 -19.73 -22.62 -9.16
CA SER A 623 -18.71 -22.79 -10.20
C SER A 623 -18.39 -24.26 -10.43
N GLU A 624 -17.93 -24.61 -11.63
CA GLU A 624 -17.46 -25.96 -11.91
C GLU A 624 -16.41 -26.41 -10.87
N ALA A 625 -16.55 -27.58 -10.29
CA ALA A 625 -15.55 -28.12 -9.38
C ALA A 625 -14.31 -28.63 -10.12
N LEU A 626 -14.43 -29.04 -11.37
CA LEU A 626 -13.34 -29.56 -12.23
C LEU A 626 -12.50 -30.62 -11.50
N ILE A 627 -13.15 -31.65 -10.96
CA ILE A 627 -12.52 -32.79 -10.31
C ILE A 627 -12.62 -33.96 -11.28
N SER A 628 -11.48 -34.51 -11.71
CA SER A 628 -11.40 -35.68 -12.58
C SER A 628 -11.90 -36.93 -11.87
N ASN A 629 -12.48 -37.85 -12.63
CA ASN A 629 -12.86 -39.17 -12.12
C ASN A 629 -11.62 -40.01 -11.75
N GLU A 630 -10.54 -39.83 -12.51
CA GLU A 630 -9.23 -40.37 -12.18
C GLU A 630 -8.34 -39.27 -11.63
N LEU A 631 -7.83 -39.46 -10.43
CA LEU A 631 -6.95 -38.51 -9.73
C LEU A 631 -5.49 -39.06 -9.81
N ASP A 632 -4.56 -38.15 -10.13
CA ASP A 632 -3.13 -38.49 -10.31
C ASP A 632 -2.41 -38.74 -8.98
N VAL A 633 -3.01 -38.34 -7.86
CA VAL A 633 -2.42 -38.48 -6.53
C VAL A 633 -3.12 -39.58 -5.76
N THR A 634 -2.33 -40.59 -5.30
CA THR A 634 -2.82 -41.70 -4.49
C THR A 634 -1.94 -41.89 -3.25
N ASP A 635 -2.48 -42.57 -2.25
CA ASP A 635 -1.64 -43.09 -1.18
C ASP A 635 -1.02 -44.46 -1.56
N ASP A 636 -0.18 -44.99 -0.69
CA ASP A 636 0.45 -46.31 -0.80
C ASP A 636 -0.53 -47.49 -0.84
N LYS A 637 -1.82 -47.23 -0.47
CA LYS A 637 -2.95 -48.16 -0.56
C LYS A 637 -3.80 -47.96 -1.82
N GLY A 638 -3.41 -47.03 -2.71
CA GLY A 638 -4.12 -46.72 -3.93
C GLY A 638 -5.37 -45.87 -3.76
N LYS A 639 -5.62 -45.26 -2.59
CA LYS A 639 -6.72 -44.33 -2.38
C LYS A 639 -6.43 -42.99 -3.05
N PRO A 640 -7.33 -42.42 -3.87
CA PRO A 640 -7.11 -41.18 -4.61
C PRO A 640 -7.43 -39.94 -3.78
N TYR A 641 -6.64 -38.88 -3.97
CA TYR A 641 -6.82 -37.59 -3.29
C TYR A 641 -6.97 -36.43 -4.28
N VAL A 642 -7.83 -35.48 -3.95
CA VAL A 642 -7.84 -34.17 -4.62
C VAL A 642 -6.55 -33.45 -4.24
N ALA A 643 -5.87 -32.86 -5.20
CA ALA A 643 -4.59 -32.22 -4.97
C ALA A 643 -4.57 -30.77 -5.49
N GLU A 644 -3.93 -29.89 -4.73
CA GLU A 644 -3.56 -28.55 -5.14
C GLU A 644 -2.04 -28.42 -5.15
N TYR A 645 -1.51 -27.77 -6.17
CA TYR A 645 -0.08 -27.58 -6.35
C TYR A 645 0.26 -26.11 -6.18
N ILE A 646 1.34 -25.81 -5.45
CA ILE A 646 1.95 -24.50 -5.34
C ILE A 646 3.30 -24.59 -6.03
N VAL A 647 3.46 -23.81 -7.10
CA VAL A 647 4.73 -23.68 -7.82
C VAL A 647 5.18 -22.24 -7.76
N ASN A 648 6.41 -22.05 -7.34
CA ASN A 648 7.02 -20.74 -7.19
C ASN A 648 7.77 -20.38 -8.48
N TYR A 649 7.62 -19.11 -8.88
CA TYR A 649 8.29 -18.53 -10.03
C TYR A 649 9.21 -17.40 -9.57
N GLY A 650 10.31 -17.22 -10.26
CA GLY A 650 11.25 -16.15 -9.96
C GLY A 650 11.99 -15.60 -11.18
N HIS A 651 12.57 -14.41 -11.04
CA HIS A 651 13.49 -13.81 -11.99
C HIS A 651 14.52 -12.92 -11.29
N GLU A 652 15.67 -12.72 -11.93
CA GLU A 652 16.82 -12.02 -11.40
C GLU A 652 16.92 -10.56 -11.89
N ASP A 653 15.96 -10.10 -12.70
CA ASP A 653 15.98 -8.72 -13.21
C ASP A 653 15.67 -7.76 -12.05
N LYS A 654 16.35 -6.61 -12.01
CA LYS A 654 16.10 -5.56 -11.01
C LYS A 654 14.66 -5.04 -11.11
N THR A 655 13.92 -5.16 -10.04
CA THR A 655 12.50 -4.75 -9.97
C THR A 655 12.33 -3.37 -9.35
N TYR A 656 13.13 -3.04 -8.33
CA TYR A 656 12.99 -1.79 -7.58
C TYR A 656 14.13 -0.83 -7.93
N SER A 657 13.79 0.43 -8.22
CA SER A 657 14.80 1.47 -8.38
C SER A 657 15.40 1.84 -7.03
N GLY A 658 16.74 1.88 -6.95
CA GLY A 658 17.44 2.48 -5.82
C GLY A 658 17.14 3.98 -5.75
N SER A 659 16.92 4.53 -4.58
CA SER A 659 16.64 5.96 -4.40
C SER A 659 17.95 6.71 -4.14
N GLN A 660 18.65 7.12 -5.18
CA GLN A 660 19.81 8.03 -5.06
C GLN A 660 19.40 9.44 -4.56
N TYR A 661 18.11 9.74 -4.53
CA TYR A 661 17.57 11.07 -4.26
C TYR A 661 17.40 11.41 -2.77
N LEU A 662 17.47 10.44 -1.86
CA LEU A 662 17.27 10.68 -0.44
C LEU A 662 18.57 10.89 0.35
N THR A 663 19.73 10.83 -0.29
CA THR A 663 21.03 11.05 0.36
C THR A 663 21.23 12.48 0.89
N ASN A 664 20.45 13.44 0.42
CA ASN A 664 20.48 14.85 0.84
C ASN A 664 19.17 15.29 1.51
N TYR A 665 18.47 14.41 2.22
CA TYR A 665 17.23 14.80 2.88
C TYR A 665 17.49 15.76 4.04
N LYS A 666 16.58 16.71 4.21
CA LYS A 666 16.49 17.53 5.43
C LYS A 666 15.43 16.92 6.33
N GLU A 667 15.85 16.55 7.53
CA GLU A 667 14.93 16.01 8.53
C GLU A 667 13.79 17.00 8.80
N TYR A 668 12.55 16.48 8.94
CA TYR A 668 11.38 17.29 9.28
C TYR A 668 11.50 17.83 10.70
N ASN A 669 12.20 18.95 10.83
CA ASN A 669 12.25 19.74 12.06
C ASN A 669 11.41 21.01 11.84
N ARG A 670 10.35 21.19 12.61
CA ARG A 670 9.64 22.48 12.66
C ARG A 670 10.43 23.43 13.57
N PRO A 671 11.26 24.33 13.03
CA PRO A 671 11.99 25.28 13.86
C PRO A 671 10.98 26.23 14.55
N ARG A 672 11.23 26.58 15.81
CA ARG A 672 10.37 27.51 16.57
C ARG A 672 10.09 28.82 15.82
N ASN A 673 11.02 29.30 14.99
CA ASN A 673 10.90 30.52 14.18
C ASN A 673 10.17 30.31 12.84
N GLY A 674 9.59 29.15 12.60
CA GLY A 674 8.90 28.78 11.33
C GLY A 674 7.39 29.01 11.35
N ILE A 675 6.82 29.45 12.46
CA ILE A 675 5.36 29.59 12.61
C ILE A 675 5.06 31.00 13.08
N SER A 676 4.17 31.70 12.36
CA SER A 676 3.61 32.97 12.81
C SER A 676 2.09 32.82 12.95
N LEU A 677 1.60 32.93 14.18
CA LEU A 677 0.18 32.83 14.49
C LEU A 677 -0.52 34.14 14.11
N PRO A 678 -1.86 34.13 13.86
CA PRO A 678 -2.64 35.34 13.72
C PRO A 678 -2.42 36.27 14.94
N GLY A 679 -2.13 37.54 14.69
CA GLY A 679 -1.73 38.49 15.75
C GLY A 679 -0.22 38.64 15.95
N GLY A 680 0.63 37.82 15.25
CA GLY A 680 2.06 38.03 15.18
C GLY A 680 2.50 39.08 14.17
N ASP A 681 3.80 39.15 13.85
CA ASP A 681 4.37 40.10 12.88
C ASP A 681 3.97 39.83 11.43
N TRP A 682 3.44 38.65 11.14
CA TRP A 682 2.89 38.29 9.85
C TRP A 682 1.37 38.16 9.88
N LEU A 683 0.71 38.86 8.96
CA LEU A 683 -0.68 38.67 8.62
C LEU A 683 -0.77 37.83 7.35
N TYR A 684 -1.52 36.72 7.40
CA TYR A 684 -1.75 35.86 6.27
C TYR A 684 -3.24 35.71 5.99
N PHE A 685 -3.65 36.15 4.80
CA PHE A 685 -5.04 36.10 4.33
C PHE A 685 -5.17 35.09 3.20
N GLU A 686 -6.22 34.26 3.23
CA GLU A 686 -6.72 33.51 2.10
C GLU A 686 -7.99 34.16 1.60
N ILE A 687 -7.98 34.64 0.35
CA ILE A 687 -9.09 35.36 -0.29
C ILE A 687 -9.64 34.47 -1.39
N TYR A 688 -10.79 33.86 -1.16
CA TYR A 688 -11.41 32.88 -2.03
C TYR A 688 -12.20 33.56 -3.15
N CYS A 689 -11.73 33.50 -4.37
CA CYS A 689 -12.35 34.05 -5.55
C CYS A 689 -12.07 33.23 -6.79
N HIS A 690 -12.93 33.33 -7.79
CA HIS A 690 -12.70 32.69 -9.08
C HIS A 690 -11.38 33.15 -9.71
N PRO A 691 -10.56 32.25 -10.37
CA PRO A 691 -9.28 32.62 -10.97
C PRO A 691 -9.35 33.86 -11.87
N CYS A 692 -10.38 33.97 -12.72
CA CYS A 692 -10.58 35.12 -13.62
C CYS A 692 -10.75 36.44 -12.87
N ARG A 693 -11.27 36.46 -11.62
CA ARG A 693 -11.43 37.63 -10.77
C ARG A 693 -10.13 38.03 -10.06
N SER A 694 -9.24 37.05 -9.83
CA SER A 694 -8.05 37.24 -8.99
C SER A 694 -7.13 38.39 -9.43
N ASN A 695 -6.99 38.65 -10.76
CA ASN A 695 -6.21 39.76 -11.24
C ASN A 695 -6.86 41.14 -10.90
N ALA A 696 -8.18 41.23 -10.97
CA ALA A 696 -8.89 42.46 -10.62
C ALA A 696 -8.77 42.77 -9.11
N VAL A 697 -8.94 41.76 -8.26
CA VAL A 697 -8.73 41.87 -6.80
C VAL A 697 -7.30 42.33 -6.49
N LEU A 698 -6.28 41.72 -7.14
CA LEU A 698 -4.88 42.11 -6.95
C LEU A 698 -4.58 43.54 -7.41
N THR A 699 -5.06 43.97 -8.59
CA THR A 699 -4.69 45.24 -9.19
C THR A 699 -5.48 46.44 -8.66
N ASN A 700 -6.68 46.19 -8.13
CA ASN A 700 -7.56 47.25 -7.59
C ASN A 700 -7.49 47.24 -6.06
N GLN A 701 -8.20 46.32 -5.39
CA GLN A 701 -8.37 46.34 -3.94
C GLN A 701 -7.06 46.10 -3.19
N ILE A 702 -6.34 45.02 -3.52
CA ILE A 702 -5.07 44.70 -2.83
C ILE A 702 -4.00 45.74 -3.13
N ALA A 703 -3.92 46.25 -4.35
CA ALA A 703 -2.96 47.30 -4.69
C ALA A 703 -3.21 48.62 -3.94
N SER A 704 -4.48 49.00 -3.72
CA SER A 704 -4.85 50.15 -2.89
C SER A 704 -4.49 49.91 -1.42
N PHE A 705 -4.91 48.76 -0.90
CA PHE A 705 -4.58 48.32 0.47
C PHE A 705 -3.07 48.39 0.78
N LEU A 706 -2.24 47.86 -0.13
CA LEU A 706 -0.80 47.84 0.04
C LEU A 706 -0.15 49.25 -0.05
N LYS A 707 -0.70 50.09 -0.91
CA LYS A 707 -0.22 51.48 -1.06
C LYS A 707 -0.50 52.29 0.18
N GLU A 708 -1.70 52.21 0.73
CA GLU A 708 -2.10 52.92 1.94
C GLU A 708 -1.31 52.43 3.17
N GLY A 709 -1.01 51.14 3.26
CA GLY A 709 -0.26 50.54 4.36
C GLY A 709 1.28 50.54 4.22
N GLU A 710 1.85 51.11 3.15
CA GLU A 710 3.26 50.99 2.77
C GLU A 710 4.24 51.35 3.90
N GLN A 711 3.91 52.38 4.69
CA GLN A 711 4.78 52.80 5.79
C GLN A 711 4.92 51.79 6.91
N ASN A 712 3.87 50.94 7.13
CA ASN A 712 3.81 49.96 8.24
C ASN A 712 4.14 48.54 7.78
N ILE A 713 4.23 48.28 6.46
CA ILE A 713 4.56 47.00 5.90
C ILE A 713 6.10 46.93 5.68
N ARG A 714 6.74 45.84 6.17
CA ARG A 714 8.14 45.56 5.91
C ARG A 714 8.34 44.87 4.56
N LYS A 715 7.54 43.85 4.29
CA LYS A 715 7.50 43.10 3.02
C LYS A 715 6.14 42.41 2.90
N TRP A 716 5.75 42.14 1.69
CA TRP A 716 4.53 41.40 1.39
C TRP A 716 4.67 40.60 0.10
N PHE A 717 3.91 39.52 -0.03
CA PHE A 717 3.84 38.76 -1.28
C PHE A 717 2.53 37.99 -1.38
N PHE A 718 2.15 37.61 -2.59
CA PHE A 718 0.99 36.79 -2.84
C PHE A 718 1.37 35.52 -3.60
N ILE A 719 0.51 34.51 -3.50
CA ILE A 719 0.56 33.25 -4.22
C ILE A 719 -0.85 32.91 -4.67
N ARG A 720 -1.01 32.24 -5.81
CA ARG A 720 -2.27 31.67 -6.25
C ARG A 720 -2.32 30.22 -5.86
N TYR A 721 -3.48 29.79 -5.37
CA TYR A 721 -3.65 28.42 -4.88
C TYR A 721 -5.07 27.92 -5.19
N GLU A 722 -5.26 26.62 -5.40
CA GLU A 722 -6.53 26.05 -5.87
C GLU A 722 -7.19 25.08 -4.88
N ASP A 723 -6.48 24.62 -3.85
CA ASP A 723 -6.99 23.64 -2.91
C ASP A 723 -7.36 24.28 -1.56
N PRO A 724 -8.59 24.08 -1.01
CA PRO A 724 -9.70 23.27 -1.54
C PRO A 724 -10.51 23.93 -2.66
N LYS A 725 -10.38 25.24 -2.83
CA LYS A 725 -10.99 26.06 -3.87
C LYS A 725 -9.99 27.15 -4.30
N PRO A 726 -10.13 27.73 -5.50
CA PRO A 726 -9.26 28.83 -5.94
C PRO A 726 -9.25 30.01 -4.98
N HIS A 727 -8.05 30.44 -4.58
CA HIS A 727 -7.87 31.58 -3.69
C HIS A 727 -6.52 32.26 -3.87
N LEU A 728 -6.44 33.51 -3.41
CA LEU A 728 -5.20 34.26 -3.28
C LEU A 728 -4.69 34.12 -1.84
N ARG A 729 -3.43 33.78 -1.69
CA ARG A 729 -2.71 33.79 -0.41
C ARG A 729 -1.91 35.07 -0.31
N LEU A 730 -2.36 36.02 0.46
CA LEU A 730 -1.68 37.29 0.70
C LEU A 730 -1.00 37.27 2.07
N ARG A 731 0.30 37.52 2.09
CA ARG A 731 1.10 37.54 3.31
C ARG A 731 1.80 38.88 3.45
N LEU A 732 1.73 39.47 4.64
CA LEU A 732 2.31 40.80 4.96
C LEU A 732 3.10 40.66 6.25
N GLN A 733 4.32 41.19 6.28
CA GLN A 733 5.07 41.36 7.52
C GLN A 733 4.96 42.81 7.96
N LEU A 734 4.43 43.02 9.15
CA LEU A 734 4.25 44.32 9.74
C LEU A 734 5.55 44.80 10.39
N LYS A 735 5.78 46.11 10.44
CA LYS A 735 6.81 46.75 11.24
C LYS A 735 6.40 46.89 12.69
N ASP A 736 5.12 47.17 12.91
CA ASP A 736 4.48 47.27 14.22
C ASP A 736 3.29 46.30 14.30
N ILE A 737 3.38 45.34 15.23
CA ILE A 737 2.38 44.31 15.46
C ILE A 737 1.06 44.88 15.95
N SER A 738 1.08 45.99 16.67
CA SER A 738 -0.11 46.67 17.18
C SER A 738 -1.10 47.11 16.06
N GLN A 739 -0.61 47.31 14.85
CA GLN A 739 -1.40 47.71 13.69
C GLN A 739 -2.16 46.52 13.07
N GLY A 740 -1.97 45.31 13.50
CA GLY A 740 -2.53 44.10 12.86
C GLY A 740 -4.04 44.15 12.68
N TYR A 741 -4.78 44.55 13.71
CA TYR A 741 -6.24 44.68 13.66
C TYR A 741 -6.70 45.73 12.66
N LEU A 742 -6.01 46.87 12.58
CA LEU A 742 -6.31 47.94 11.64
C LEU A 742 -6.15 47.49 10.18
N PHE A 743 -5.11 46.67 9.92
CA PHE A 743 -4.92 46.05 8.59
C PHE A 743 -6.05 45.07 8.24
N ILE A 744 -6.49 44.23 9.20
CA ILE A 744 -7.61 43.31 9.00
C ILE A 744 -8.88 44.10 8.66
N ASN A 745 -9.22 45.09 9.48
CA ASN A 745 -10.39 45.95 9.28
C ASN A 745 -10.35 46.66 7.92
N ARG A 746 -9.21 47.17 7.55
CA ARG A 746 -9.06 47.90 6.28
C ARG A 746 -9.25 46.99 5.08
N LEU A 747 -8.67 45.78 5.12
CA LEU A 747 -8.85 44.79 4.06
C LEU A 747 -10.34 44.42 3.94
N ASN A 748 -11.00 44.15 5.06
CA ASN A 748 -12.43 43.84 5.08
C ASN A 748 -13.26 44.91 4.41
N SER A 749 -13.06 46.18 4.78
CA SER A 749 -13.80 47.30 4.19
C SER A 749 -13.58 47.45 2.68
N LEU A 750 -12.40 47.12 2.17
CA LEU A 750 -12.10 47.15 0.74
C LEU A 750 -12.70 46.00 -0.06
N LEU A 751 -12.99 44.88 0.60
CA LEU A 751 -13.49 43.65 -0.03
C LEU A 751 -14.98 43.38 0.28
N GLU A 752 -15.60 44.18 1.14
CA GLU A 752 -16.98 43.99 1.62
C GLU A 752 -17.99 43.89 0.48
N GLU A 753 -17.96 44.81 -0.48
CA GLU A 753 -18.86 44.76 -1.63
C GLU A 753 -18.68 43.54 -2.52
N ASP A 754 -17.42 43.11 -2.72
CA ASP A 754 -17.10 41.85 -3.46
C ASP A 754 -17.58 40.62 -2.70
N CYS A 755 -17.58 40.64 -1.36
CA CYS A 755 -18.14 39.57 -0.54
C CYS A 755 -19.67 39.56 -0.60
N LEU A 756 -20.31 40.69 -0.44
CA LEU A 756 -21.78 40.85 -0.49
C LEU A 756 -22.33 40.41 -1.86
N SER A 757 -21.62 40.71 -2.94
CA SER A 757 -22.01 40.32 -4.29
C SER A 757 -21.67 38.87 -4.65
N GLY A 758 -20.93 38.14 -3.78
CA GLY A 758 -20.48 36.77 -4.01
C GLY A 758 -19.28 36.63 -4.96
N LEU A 759 -18.66 37.71 -5.42
CA LEU A 759 -17.44 37.70 -6.22
C LEU A 759 -16.24 37.20 -5.43
N ILE A 760 -16.24 37.42 -4.12
CA ILE A 760 -15.36 36.79 -3.13
C ILE A 760 -16.23 35.91 -2.23
N SER A 761 -15.97 34.63 -2.20
CA SER A 761 -16.82 33.70 -1.47
C SER A 761 -16.44 33.55 0.01
N ASP A 762 -15.18 33.85 0.38
CA ASP A 762 -14.69 33.76 1.77
C ASP A 762 -13.35 34.50 1.93
N ILE A 763 -13.10 34.98 3.15
CA ILE A 763 -11.81 35.57 3.57
C ILE A 763 -11.42 34.94 4.90
N GLN A 764 -10.24 34.35 4.97
CA GLN A 764 -9.74 33.71 6.20
C GLN A 764 -8.41 34.33 6.63
N VAL A 765 -8.24 34.51 7.94
CA VAL A 765 -6.93 34.81 8.55
C VAL A 765 -6.34 33.52 9.03
N LYS A 766 -5.12 33.20 8.59
CA LYS A 766 -4.47 31.91 8.82
C LYS A 766 -3.14 32.04 9.54
N THR A 767 -2.71 30.93 10.14
CA THR A 767 -1.34 30.74 10.60
C THR A 767 -0.38 30.66 9.42
N TYR A 768 0.67 31.47 9.41
CA TYR A 768 1.71 31.39 8.39
C TYR A 768 2.79 30.38 8.81
N PHE A 769 2.84 29.26 8.11
CA PHE A 769 3.94 28.30 8.20
C PHE A 769 4.99 28.68 7.15
N ARG A 770 6.16 29.16 7.63
CA ARG A 770 7.26 29.54 6.75
C ARG A 770 7.92 28.28 6.16
N GLU A 771 8.15 28.26 4.88
CA GLU A 771 8.73 27.11 4.16
C GLU A 771 10.27 26.96 4.42
N ILE A 772 10.65 26.97 5.71
CA ILE A 772 12.05 26.91 6.12
C ILE A 772 12.71 25.60 5.66
N GLN A 773 11.97 24.52 5.61
CA GLN A 773 12.49 23.23 5.17
C GLN A 773 12.85 23.24 3.69
N ARG A 774 12.05 23.89 2.86
CA ARG A 774 12.27 24.00 1.42
C ARG A 774 13.41 24.95 1.08
N TYR A 775 13.43 26.13 1.72
CA TYR A 775 14.36 27.20 1.37
C TYR A 775 15.58 27.31 2.27
N GLY A 776 15.59 26.61 3.41
CA GLY A 776 16.65 26.67 4.42
C GLY A 776 16.50 27.83 5.41
N ALA A 777 16.82 27.60 6.70
CA ALA A 777 16.69 28.59 7.78
C ALA A 777 17.51 29.87 7.52
N THR A 778 18.65 29.76 6.92
CA THR A 778 19.56 30.89 6.61
C THR A 778 19.12 31.70 5.40
N ARG A 779 18.33 31.09 4.50
CA ARG A 779 17.93 31.69 3.21
C ARG A 779 16.47 32.17 3.19
N ILE A 780 15.58 31.66 4.07
CA ILE A 780 14.16 31.95 4.04
C ILE A 780 13.83 33.46 4.01
N ASN A 781 14.55 34.28 4.77
CA ASN A 781 14.37 35.72 4.76
C ASN A 781 14.69 36.39 3.41
N LEU A 782 15.72 35.89 2.71
CA LEU A 782 16.10 36.35 1.37
C LEU A 782 15.05 35.89 0.33
N VAL A 783 14.57 34.67 0.47
CA VAL A 783 13.54 34.10 -0.43
C VAL A 783 12.22 34.87 -0.28
N GLU A 784 11.77 35.15 0.94
CA GLU A 784 10.58 35.99 1.17
C GLU A 784 10.77 37.42 0.64
N PHE A 785 11.99 37.94 0.68
CA PHE A 785 12.28 39.24 0.10
C PHE A 785 12.32 39.17 -1.44
N PHE A 786 12.77 38.07 -2.03
CA PHE A 786 12.61 37.80 -3.46
C PHE A 786 11.13 37.72 -3.83
N PHE A 787 10.30 37.01 -3.07
CA PHE A 787 8.84 36.93 -3.27
C PHE A 787 8.20 38.33 -3.22
N TYR A 788 8.67 39.18 -2.31
CA TYR A 788 8.20 40.57 -2.26
C TYR A 788 8.54 41.33 -3.54
N THR A 789 9.81 41.31 -3.98
CA THR A 789 10.22 42.02 -5.20
C THR A 789 9.55 41.46 -6.45
N ASP A 790 9.38 40.14 -6.52
CA ASP A 790 8.70 39.45 -7.62
C ASP A 790 7.18 39.78 -7.63
N SER A 791 6.51 39.77 -6.47
CA SER A 791 5.10 40.19 -6.37
C SER A 791 4.89 41.61 -6.84
N ARG A 792 5.81 42.55 -6.52
CA ARG A 792 5.77 43.92 -7.03
C ARG A 792 5.93 43.99 -8.54
N LEU A 793 6.85 43.22 -9.08
CA LEU A 793 7.09 43.09 -10.52
C LEU A 793 5.81 42.59 -11.21
N ILE A 794 5.27 41.46 -10.74
CA ILE A 794 4.09 40.83 -11.32
C ILE A 794 2.87 41.78 -11.22
N LEU A 795 2.64 42.44 -10.08
CA LEU A 795 1.53 43.41 -9.94
C LEU A 795 1.66 44.55 -10.94
N SER A 796 2.88 45.03 -11.22
CA SER A 796 3.12 46.06 -12.24
C SER A 796 2.83 45.56 -13.67
N LEU A 797 3.07 44.25 -13.94
CA LEU A 797 2.75 43.60 -15.21
C LEU A 797 1.24 43.44 -15.39
N LEU A 798 0.54 42.98 -14.35
CA LEU A 798 -0.92 42.73 -14.38
C LEU A 798 -1.74 44.01 -14.58
N ARG A 799 -1.26 45.18 -14.10
CA ARG A 799 -1.92 46.47 -14.32
C ARG A 799 -1.95 46.87 -15.81
N LYS A 800 -1.03 46.41 -16.59
CA LYS A 800 -1.01 46.62 -18.05
C LYS A 800 -1.63 45.41 -18.71
N LYS A 801 -2.86 45.49 -19.23
CA LYS A 801 -3.52 44.37 -19.94
C LYS A 801 -2.61 43.81 -21.04
N ARG A 802 -1.98 42.64 -20.80
CA ARG A 802 -1.05 41.96 -21.71
C ARG A 802 -1.65 40.68 -22.23
N SER A 803 -1.32 40.33 -23.47
CA SER A 803 -1.69 39.02 -24.03
C SER A 803 -0.86 37.91 -23.39
N THR A 804 -1.38 36.69 -23.37
CA THR A 804 -0.65 35.50 -22.90
C THR A 804 0.69 35.34 -23.63
N ALA A 805 0.75 35.59 -24.93
CA ALA A 805 1.99 35.56 -25.70
C ALA A 805 3.05 36.55 -25.16
N GLN A 806 2.64 37.75 -24.78
CA GLN A 806 3.57 38.74 -24.20
C GLN A 806 4.08 38.31 -22.84
N LEU A 807 3.21 37.66 -22.01
CA LEU A 807 3.62 37.10 -20.73
C LEU A 807 4.60 35.95 -20.92
N TYR A 808 4.39 35.09 -21.91
CA TYR A 808 5.33 34.00 -22.23
C TYR A 808 6.70 34.51 -22.63
N VAL A 809 6.75 35.51 -23.51
CA VAL A 809 8.01 36.12 -23.93
C VAL A 809 8.73 36.78 -22.76
N PHE A 810 8.00 37.48 -21.89
CA PHE A 810 8.57 38.07 -20.68
C PHE A 810 9.16 37.01 -19.76
N THR A 811 8.38 35.97 -19.46
CA THR A 811 8.81 34.87 -18.57
C THR A 811 10.01 34.13 -19.15
N LEU A 812 10.01 33.84 -20.46
CA LEU A 812 11.14 33.17 -21.11
C LEU A 812 12.44 33.99 -20.99
N ARG A 813 12.37 35.31 -21.14
CA ARG A 813 13.52 36.20 -20.93
C ARG A 813 13.98 36.20 -19.47
N THR A 814 13.06 36.22 -18.54
CA THR A 814 13.36 36.10 -17.09
C THR A 814 14.07 34.79 -16.79
N MET A 815 13.55 33.67 -17.27
CA MET A 815 14.13 32.35 -17.09
C MET A 815 15.56 32.28 -17.66
N LYS A 816 15.76 32.74 -18.90
CA LYS A 816 17.10 32.78 -19.53
C LYS A 816 18.09 33.62 -18.72
N ARG A 817 17.66 34.76 -18.23
CA ARG A 817 18.53 35.67 -17.49
C ARG A 817 18.88 35.07 -16.11
N PHE A 818 17.95 34.43 -15.42
CA PHE A 818 18.22 33.76 -14.16
C PHE A 818 19.15 32.54 -14.36
N LEU A 819 18.94 31.75 -15.41
CA LEU A 819 19.81 30.62 -15.72
C LEU A 819 21.24 31.07 -16.07
N LYS A 820 21.42 32.21 -16.79
CA LYS A 820 22.73 32.76 -17.10
C LYS A 820 23.52 33.14 -15.85
N PHE A 821 22.85 33.55 -14.76
CA PHE A 821 23.50 33.80 -13.48
C PHE A 821 23.91 32.53 -12.73
N CYS A 822 23.25 31.44 -13.01
CA CYS A 822 23.50 30.16 -12.31
C CYS A 822 24.54 29.29 -13.05
N TYR A 823 24.53 29.37 -14.39
CA TYR A 823 25.34 28.54 -15.28
C TYR A 823 25.98 29.39 -16.37
N GLU A 824 27.30 29.49 -16.35
CA GLU A 824 28.05 30.21 -17.37
C GLU A 824 28.02 29.46 -18.72
N ASP A 825 28.11 28.11 -18.65
CA ASP A 825 28.05 27.26 -19.83
C ASP A 825 26.62 27.04 -20.32
N ILE A 826 26.40 27.25 -21.63
CA ILE A 826 25.13 27.01 -22.29
C ILE A 826 24.70 25.53 -22.23
N THR A 827 25.66 24.60 -22.19
CA THR A 827 25.40 23.17 -22.09
C THR A 827 24.74 22.84 -20.74
N ALA A 828 25.23 23.43 -19.65
CA ALA A 828 24.62 23.29 -18.31
C ALA A 828 23.21 23.89 -18.27
N GLN A 829 22.97 25.04 -18.91
CA GLN A 829 21.64 25.64 -19.04
C GLN A 829 20.68 24.71 -19.81
N ILE A 830 21.13 24.11 -20.93
CA ILE A 830 20.36 23.14 -21.72
C ILE A 830 20.06 21.88 -20.89
N THR A 831 21.04 21.38 -20.13
CA THR A 831 20.84 20.21 -19.26
C THR A 831 19.78 20.48 -18.22
N PHE A 832 19.83 21.62 -17.52
CA PHE A 832 18.80 22.04 -16.59
C PHE A 832 17.42 22.08 -17.24
N ALA A 833 17.30 22.79 -18.37
CA ALA A 833 16.03 22.94 -19.09
C ALA A 833 15.49 21.58 -19.60
N THR A 834 16.37 20.65 -19.99
CA THR A 834 16.01 19.29 -20.42
C THR A 834 15.43 18.48 -19.25
N ASN A 835 16.10 18.52 -18.10
CA ASN A 835 15.63 17.80 -16.90
C ASN A 835 14.26 18.29 -16.45
N MET A 836 14.06 19.62 -16.43
CA MET A 836 12.76 20.20 -16.06
C MET A 836 11.68 19.84 -17.10
N ALA A 837 11.96 19.97 -18.39
CA ALA A 837 11.01 19.62 -19.45
C ALA A 837 10.61 18.13 -19.42
N ASN A 838 11.57 17.23 -19.14
CA ASN A 838 11.29 15.79 -18.99
C ASN A 838 10.43 15.50 -17.75
N SER A 839 10.74 16.12 -16.61
CA SER A 839 9.94 15.97 -15.37
C SER A 839 8.48 16.37 -15.60
N PHE A 840 8.23 17.49 -16.28
CA PHE A 840 6.88 17.91 -16.63
C PHE A 840 6.19 17.02 -17.66
N ARG A 841 6.96 16.49 -18.62
CA ARG A 841 6.43 15.52 -19.57
C ARG A 841 5.87 14.28 -18.87
N GLU A 842 6.60 13.75 -17.91
CA GLU A 842 6.18 12.61 -17.09
C GLU A 842 4.98 12.96 -16.18
N GLU A 843 5.06 14.10 -15.47
CA GLU A 843 4.00 14.56 -14.57
C GLU A 843 2.64 14.75 -15.29
N LEU A 844 2.66 15.36 -16.49
CA LEU A 844 1.45 15.71 -17.25
C LEU A 844 1.09 14.70 -18.35
N ASN A 845 1.79 13.55 -18.44
CA ASN A 845 1.57 12.52 -19.46
C ASN A 845 1.49 13.09 -20.89
N MET A 846 2.43 13.99 -21.26
CA MET A 846 2.38 14.70 -22.52
C MET A 846 2.69 13.79 -23.70
N ASN A 847 1.80 13.72 -24.69
CA ASN A 847 1.93 12.92 -25.89
C ASN A 847 2.61 13.68 -27.06
N PRO A 848 3.06 13.00 -28.13
CA PRO A 848 3.71 13.63 -29.28
C PRO A 848 2.89 14.73 -29.97
N GLU A 849 1.56 14.62 -29.94
CA GLU A 849 0.66 15.61 -30.54
C GLU A 849 0.68 16.93 -29.75
N THR A 850 0.73 16.84 -28.42
CA THR A 850 0.89 18.00 -27.54
C THR A 850 2.19 18.75 -27.85
N PHE A 851 3.31 18.02 -28.07
CA PHE A 851 4.57 18.65 -28.44
C PHE A 851 4.52 19.35 -29.79
N LYS A 852 3.80 18.80 -30.76
CA LYS A 852 3.60 19.44 -32.07
C LYS A 852 2.89 20.79 -31.92
N LYS A 853 1.85 20.85 -31.12
CA LYS A 853 1.08 22.09 -30.81
C LYS A 853 1.95 23.11 -30.06
N ILE A 854 2.74 22.69 -29.07
CA ILE A 854 3.69 23.55 -28.34
C ILE A 854 4.73 24.14 -29.29
N ASN A 855 5.28 23.34 -30.18
CA ASN A 855 6.27 23.80 -31.15
C ASN A 855 5.70 24.82 -32.12
N GLN A 856 4.49 24.62 -32.63
CA GLN A 856 3.79 25.59 -33.50
C GLN A 856 3.53 26.92 -32.75
N ALA A 857 3.08 26.86 -31.53
CA ALA A 857 2.87 28.04 -30.69
C ALA A 857 4.19 28.78 -30.40
N PHE A 858 5.29 28.07 -30.19
CA PHE A 858 6.62 28.68 -29.99
C PHE A 858 7.05 29.52 -31.21
N GLU A 859 6.95 28.98 -32.41
CA GLU A 859 7.33 29.74 -33.64
C GLU A 859 6.45 30.99 -33.79
N LYS A 860 5.15 30.88 -33.55
CA LYS A 860 4.22 32.01 -33.58
C LYS A 860 4.58 33.09 -32.56
N HIS A 861 4.92 32.69 -31.34
CA HIS A 861 5.32 33.63 -30.29
C HIS A 861 6.70 34.24 -30.54
N ARG A 862 7.63 33.52 -31.12
CA ARG A 862 8.96 34.00 -31.44
C ARG A 862 8.96 35.11 -32.48
N LEU A 863 8.07 35.01 -33.46
CA LEU A 863 7.92 36.03 -34.50
C LEU A 863 7.37 37.36 -33.97
N ASN A 864 6.55 37.33 -32.93
CA ASN A 864 5.94 38.51 -32.26
C ASN A 864 6.88 39.22 -31.26
N ASN A 865 8.14 38.83 -31.19
CA ASN A 865 9.09 39.16 -30.10
C ASN A 865 9.76 40.56 -30.28
N ARG A 866 9.41 41.38 -31.29
CA ARG A 866 10.13 42.65 -31.64
C ARG A 866 9.71 43.87 -30.82
N GLN A 867 8.64 43.83 -30.02
CA GLN A 867 8.18 44.96 -29.22
C GLN A 867 7.91 44.58 -27.76
N ILE A 868 8.88 44.79 -26.89
CA ILE A 868 8.67 44.82 -25.43
C ILE A 868 9.24 46.13 -24.89
N ASP A 869 8.33 46.83 -24.18
CA ASP A 869 8.46 48.10 -23.51
C ASP A 869 9.67 48.14 -22.53
N PRO A 870 10.53 49.20 -22.60
CA PRO A 870 11.67 49.38 -21.72
C PRO A 870 11.31 49.62 -20.23
N GLY A 871 10.02 49.77 -19.88
CA GLY A 871 9.56 50.15 -18.55
C GLY A 871 9.78 49.16 -17.38
N PHE A 872 10.38 47.99 -17.63
CA PHE A 872 10.61 46.95 -16.63
C PHE A 872 11.86 47.10 -15.78
N GLY A 873 12.79 47.97 -16.17
CA GLY A 873 14.17 47.97 -15.67
C GLY A 873 14.30 48.03 -14.15
N ARG A 874 13.48 48.85 -13.47
CA ARG A 874 13.67 49.10 -12.01
C ARG A 874 13.20 47.92 -11.12
N PHE A 875 12.01 47.37 -11.38
CA PHE A 875 11.48 46.24 -10.59
C PHE A 875 12.19 44.94 -10.90
N PHE A 876 12.50 44.73 -12.16
CA PHE A 876 13.25 43.55 -12.59
C PHE A 876 14.66 43.52 -12.00
N GLY A 877 15.41 44.63 -12.00
CA GLY A 877 16.73 44.72 -11.38
C GLY A 877 16.71 44.44 -9.88
N SER A 878 15.62 44.82 -9.19
CA SER A 878 15.45 44.45 -7.78
C SER A 878 15.27 42.96 -7.58
N CYS A 879 14.48 42.29 -8.43
CA CYS A 879 14.31 40.84 -8.44
C CYS A 879 15.65 40.12 -8.69
N GLU A 880 16.39 40.53 -9.72
CA GLU A 880 17.72 39.97 -10.04
C GLU A 880 18.68 40.06 -8.87
N LYS A 881 18.77 41.23 -8.26
CA LYS A 881 19.65 41.44 -7.10
C LYS A 881 19.35 40.49 -5.93
N GLN A 882 18.07 40.24 -5.69
CA GLN A 882 17.68 39.28 -4.63
C GLN A 882 17.92 37.84 -5.06
N PHE A 883 17.62 37.48 -6.33
CA PHE A 883 17.93 36.17 -6.88
C PHE A 883 19.42 35.83 -6.72
N LEU A 884 20.32 36.74 -7.11
CA LEU A 884 21.77 36.57 -6.97
C LEU A 884 22.20 36.36 -5.51
N LYS A 885 21.62 37.11 -4.58
CA LYS A 885 21.91 36.91 -3.14
C LYS A 885 21.54 35.51 -2.64
N ILE A 886 20.45 34.94 -3.18
CA ILE A 886 20.03 33.58 -2.81
C ILE A 886 21.00 32.57 -3.45
N MET A 887 21.31 32.70 -4.73
CA MET A 887 22.21 31.79 -5.45
C MET A 887 23.61 31.74 -4.83
N ASN A 888 24.12 32.86 -4.33
CA ASN A 888 25.42 32.93 -3.64
C ASN A 888 25.43 32.21 -2.28
N ARG A 889 24.27 31.79 -1.78
CA ARG A 889 24.14 31.04 -0.52
C ARG A 889 23.72 29.58 -0.75
N CYS A 890 23.72 29.11 -1.97
CA CYS A 890 23.52 27.70 -2.27
C CYS A 890 24.80 26.90 -2.02
N ASP A 891 24.65 25.76 -1.37
CA ASP A 891 25.79 24.97 -0.88
C ASP A 891 26.52 24.25 -2.02
N ASN A 892 25.79 23.82 -3.07
CA ASN A 892 26.32 23.09 -4.22
C ASN A 892 25.45 23.29 -5.46
N ASN A 893 25.86 22.69 -6.58
CA ASN A 893 25.14 22.81 -7.86
C ASN A 893 23.75 22.15 -7.83
N ALA A 894 23.54 21.07 -7.07
CA ALA A 894 22.24 20.43 -6.94
C ALA A 894 21.25 21.29 -6.12
N ASP A 895 21.71 21.87 -5.01
CA ASP A 895 20.94 22.82 -4.21
C ASP A 895 20.60 24.09 -5.03
N ARG A 896 21.56 24.58 -5.82
CA ARG A 896 21.34 25.70 -6.75
C ARG A 896 20.29 25.39 -7.81
N ALA A 897 20.35 24.21 -8.42
CA ALA A 897 19.37 23.78 -9.42
C ALA A 897 17.95 23.66 -8.85
N SER A 898 17.82 23.05 -7.66
CA SER A 898 16.54 22.97 -6.94
C SER A 898 15.97 24.35 -6.63
N MET A 899 16.82 25.25 -6.10
CA MET A 899 16.42 26.61 -5.72
C MET A 899 15.97 27.44 -6.93
N VAL A 900 16.68 27.34 -8.08
CA VAL A 900 16.26 27.97 -9.34
C VAL A 900 14.88 27.47 -9.78
N GLY A 901 14.67 26.15 -9.77
CA GLY A 901 13.38 25.56 -10.10
C GLY A 901 12.26 26.11 -9.21
N ASP A 902 12.48 26.14 -7.91
CA ASP A 902 11.51 26.62 -6.92
C ASP A 902 11.17 28.12 -7.10
N LEU A 903 12.17 28.97 -7.33
CA LEU A 903 11.95 30.41 -7.52
C LEU A 903 11.23 30.70 -8.85
N LEU A 904 11.57 29.97 -9.92
CA LEU A 904 10.87 30.08 -11.20
C LEU A 904 9.43 29.57 -11.12
N HIS A 905 9.20 28.44 -10.42
CA HIS A 905 7.85 27.96 -10.13
C HIS A 905 7.00 29.03 -9.47
N MET A 906 7.51 29.68 -8.43
CA MET A 906 6.80 30.72 -7.68
C MET A 906 6.58 32.00 -8.52
N HIS A 907 7.47 32.31 -9.44
CA HIS A 907 7.29 33.42 -10.39
C HIS A 907 6.14 33.13 -11.37
N ILE A 908 6.11 31.91 -11.95
CA ILE A 908 5.08 31.47 -12.90
C ILE A 908 3.71 31.35 -12.18
N ASN A 909 3.67 30.81 -10.95
CA ASN A 909 2.47 30.72 -10.13
C ASN A 909 1.81 32.11 -9.93
N ARG A 910 2.58 33.16 -9.65
CA ARG A 910 2.04 34.51 -9.47
C ARG A 910 1.51 35.13 -10.74
N LEU A 911 2.12 34.77 -11.87
CA LEU A 911 1.82 35.42 -13.16
C LEU A 911 0.52 34.93 -13.81
N PHE A 912 0.27 33.61 -13.77
CA PHE A 912 -0.88 32.99 -14.45
C PHE A 912 -2.02 32.72 -13.48
N MET A 913 -3.27 32.99 -13.92
CA MET A 913 -4.46 32.90 -13.07
C MET A 913 -4.88 31.48 -12.74
N SER A 914 -4.72 30.56 -13.70
CA SER A 914 -5.04 29.12 -13.59
C SER A 914 -4.01 28.29 -14.35
N ASP A 915 -4.07 26.98 -14.20
CA ASP A 915 -3.27 26.00 -14.94
C ASP A 915 -1.76 26.27 -14.90
N GLN A 916 -1.27 26.80 -13.78
CA GLN A 916 0.12 27.26 -13.61
C GLN A 916 1.13 26.15 -13.98
N ARG A 917 0.84 24.90 -13.63
CA ARG A 917 1.72 23.75 -13.97
C ARG A 917 1.80 23.50 -15.47
N SER A 918 0.70 23.65 -16.19
CA SER A 918 0.67 23.54 -17.65
C SER A 918 1.45 24.67 -18.32
N HIS A 919 1.29 25.91 -17.82
CA HIS A 919 2.07 27.06 -18.28
C HIS A 919 3.57 26.86 -18.04
N GLU A 920 3.93 26.33 -16.89
CA GLU A 920 5.30 26.04 -16.51
C GLU A 920 5.93 25.00 -17.45
N ALA A 921 5.22 23.91 -17.75
CA ALA A 921 5.65 22.88 -18.69
C ALA A 921 5.93 23.46 -20.08
N ILE A 922 5.00 24.27 -20.61
CA ILE A 922 5.18 24.92 -21.92
C ILE A 922 6.40 25.86 -21.90
N LEU A 923 6.59 26.63 -20.84
CA LEU A 923 7.69 27.58 -20.70
C LEU A 923 9.06 26.87 -20.64
N TYR A 924 9.17 25.73 -19.95
CA TYR A 924 10.42 24.94 -19.97
C TYR A 924 10.70 24.32 -21.33
N HIS A 925 9.69 23.94 -22.09
CA HIS A 925 9.85 23.52 -23.48
C HIS A 925 10.31 24.67 -24.39
N TYR A 926 9.73 25.86 -24.22
CA TYR A 926 10.17 27.06 -24.96
C TYR A 926 11.63 27.42 -24.63
N LEU A 927 11.97 27.37 -23.33
CA LEU A 927 13.33 27.63 -22.86
C LEU A 927 14.35 26.65 -23.50
N LEU A 928 14.05 25.36 -23.46
CA LEU A 928 14.89 24.31 -24.03
C LEU A 928 15.11 24.53 -25.54
N LYS A 929 14.03 24.81 -26.24
CA LYS A 929 14.09 25.05 -27.69
C LYS A 929 14.90 26.31 -28.03
N ASP A 930 14.69 27.39 -27.30
CA ASP A 930 15.37 28.65 -27.50
C ASP A 930 16.88 28.54 -27.19
N LEU A 931 17.28 27.88 -26.13
CA LEU A 931 18.66 27.63 -25.75
C LEU A 931 19.38 26.74 -26.81
N LYS A 932 18.71 25.67 -27.28
CA LYS A 932 19.27 24.83 -28.37
C LYS A 932 19.47 25.62 -29.68
N THR A 933 18.53 26.47 -30.04
CA THR A 933 18.64 27.33 -31.22
C THR A 933 19.80 28.33 -31.08
N HIS A 934 19.90 28.94 -29.88
CA HIS A 934 21.00 29.87 -29.61
C HIS A 934 22.37 29.19 -29.70
N ARG A 935 22.53 27.98 -29.17
CA ARG A 935 23.76 27.21 -29.29
C ARG A 935 24.09 26.88 -30.75
N ALA A 936 23.10 26.48 -31.55
CA ALA A 936 23.31 26.17 -32.96
C ALA A 936 23.78 27.39 -33.76
N LEU A 937 23.21 28.56 -33.48
CA LEU A 937 23.59 29.83 -34.12
C LEU A 937 25.00 30.32 -33.69
N SER A 938 25.44 30.02 -32.47
CA SER A 938 26.78 30.39 -32.00
C SER A 938 27.89 29.45 -32.51
N ILE A 939 27.55 28.30 -33.07
CA ILE A 939 28.51 27.33 -33.65
C ILE A 939 28.72 27.56 -35.17
N VAL A 940 27.83 28.31 -35.83
CA VAL A 940 28.05 28.68 -37.25
C VAL A 940 29.07 29.81 -37.31
N PRO A 941 30.30 29.60 -37.86
CA PRO A 941 31.26 30.68 -38.05
C PRO A 941 30.65 31.68 -39.03
N MET A 942 30.91 32.98 -38.84
CA MET A 942 30.72 34.01 -39.86
C MET A 942 31.66 33.66 -41.04
N VAL A 943 31.21 32.82 -41.96
CA VAL A 943 31.75 32.71 -43.30
C VAL A 943 30.73 33.44 -44.16
N TYR A 944 31.08 34.66 -44.50
CA TYR A 944 30.64 35.49 -45.61
C TYR A 944 30.56 36.99 -45.21
N SER A 945 31.71 37.66 -45.28
CA SER A 945 31.80 39.05 -45.69
C SER A 945 33.23 39.36 -46.02
N ASN A 946 33.66 38.85 -47.16
CA ASN A 946 34.68 39.50 -48.02
C ASN A 946 34.37 39.08 -49.44
N GLU A 947 33.58 39.88 -50.15
CA GLU A 947 33.61 40.14 -51.59
C GLU A 947 32.45 41.06 -51.94
N LEU A 948 32.94 42.29 -52.35
CA LEU A 948 32.30 43.42 -53.02
C LEU A 948 31.88 44.58 -52.15
#